data_d7192ebade80d633ef609ffd6f0dbc73
#
_entry.id   d7192ebade80d633ef609ffd6f0dbc73
#
_cell.length_a   1.000
_cell.length_b   1.000
_cell.length_c   1.000
_cell.angle_alpha   90.00
_cell.angle_beta   90.00
_cell.angle_gamma   90.00
#
_symmetry.space_group_name_H-M   'P 1'
#
loop_
_entity.id
_entity.type
_entity.pdbx_description
1 polymer ?
#
loop_
_entity_poly.entity_id
_entity_poly.type
_entity_poly.pdbx_seq_one_letter_code
_entity_poly.pdbx_strand_id
1 'polypeptide(L)'
;MIRISRFFLPFLCCLTAPVLAGTQTRWEVVPDSTAIVWNVREGDSHRDHIEMSGLRISAVLRYGVGADGSFRFERSIVWPMLRTIPNNTHGSLMRRFAWDVPRMLSVNENCLQQEKVRRIVLDGTMTVESDWTAVKGSLSLTRVLFPSVDEAAFCEKYILKNTGEKPLYVEIPRARSVIRTAPAKGVEGSYELVAEICGDTALMLAPWAEVAFGAFFSGRRSGDEALALNADAECAKRRALVAEWQRNLVLDTPDPVIDAMFAFAKIRAAESIYDTKGGLMHGPGGERFYAAIWANDQAEYINPFFPFLGYDRGNRSALCSFGYFARYMNPDYRPIPSSIIAEGTDIWNGAGDRGDAAMIAYGAARYALARGDAAEAAEVWPLVEWCLEYCRRRLTGDGVVASDSDELEGRFPAGDANLCTSSLYYDALLSAAMLGRELHKPARQLDAYERRAAALRKNIDRHFGGMVEGFDTYRYYTGNDRLRAWICIPLTVGIDERKEATVEALFSPKLWTENGLLTRSGDKTFWDRSTLYALRGVYASGETEKATGYLSYYSGVRLLGDHVPYAIEAWPEGSQRHLSAESGLYCRILTEGVFGIRPTGFRSFTLTPRLPAAWDRMNLRNVRAFGSAFDIEVRRAAKGMEVAVTQDGREVVRKRLRAGQSLGVTLE
;
A
#
# COMPACT_ATOMS: atom_id res chain seq x y z
N MET A 1 32.65 -41.30 49.83
CA MET A 1 32.64 -40.95 48.42
C MET A 1 31.17 -40.95 47.96
N ILE A 2 30.56 -39.79 47.98
CA ILE A 2 29.17 -39.60 47.56
C ILE A 2 29.21 -38.90 46.20
N ARG A 3 28.71 -39.56 45.14
CA ARG A 3 28.55 -39.00 43.79
C ARG A 3 27.25 -38.15 43.76
N ILE A 4 27.40 -36.86 43.56
CA ILE A 4 26.29 -35.93 43.28
C ILE A 4 26.06 -35.91 41.77
N SER A 5 24.95 -36.45 41.33
CA SER A 5 24.47 -36.37 39.96
C SER A 5 23.80 -35.00 39.75
N ARG A 6 24.33 -34.17 38.83
CA ARG A 6 23.73 -32.93 38.43
C ARG A 6 22.70 -33.21 37.33
N PHE A 7 21.40 -33.04 37.65
CA PHE A 7 20.33 -32.95 36.67
C PHE A 7 20.37 -31.56 36.03
N PHE A 8 20.61 -31.49 34.74
CA PHE A 8 20.33 -30.32 33.92
C PHE A 8 18.85 -30.36 33.53
N LEU A 9 18.05 -29.45 34.05
CA LEU A 9 16.69 -29.13 33.55
C LEU A 9 16.88 -28.20 32.35
N PRO A 10 16.31 -28.48 31.17
CA PRO A 10 16.27 -27.48 30.12
C PRO A 10 15.20 -26.45 30.48
N PHE A 11 15.64 -25.21 30.63
CA PHE A 11 14.74 -24.05 30.71
C PHE A 11 14.04 -23.88 29.35
N LEU A 12 12.81 -24.36 29.28
CA LEU A 12 11.92 -24.10 28.15
C LEU A 12 11.45 -22.64 28.25
N CYS A 13 12.14 -21.72 27.58
CA CYS A 13 11.71 -20.34 27.46
C CYS A 13 10.48 -20.30 26.53
N CYS A 14 9.29 -20.43 27.09
CA CYS A 14 8.05 -20.07 26.40
C CYS A 14 8.08 -18.58 26.14
N LEU A 15 8.48 -18.18 24.95
CA LEU A 15 8.18 -16.86 24.41
C LEU A 15 6.68 -16.78 24.18
N THR A 16 5.94 -16.34 25.19
CA THR A 16 4.57 -15.87 25.00
C THR A 16 4.67 -14.57 24.21
N ALA A 17 4.23 -14.63 22.94
CA ALA A 17 3.89 -13.41 22.22
C ALA A 17 2.97 -12.58 23.13
N PRO A 18 3.09 -11.25 23.17
CA PRO A 18 2.16 -10.43 23.91
C PRO A 18 0.76 -10.63 23.32
N VAL A 19 -0.03 -11.46 23.96
CA VAL A 19 -1.47 -11.48 23.76
C VAL A 19 -1.93 -10.09 24.17
N LEU A 20 -2.50 -9.33 23.23
CA LEU A 20 -3.19 -8.09 23.52
C LEU A 20 -4.22 -8.40 24.60
N ALA A 21 -3.85 -8.11 25.85
CA ALA A 21 -4.73 -8.28 26.99
C ALA A 21 -5.89 -7.29 26.80
N GLY A 22 -7.04 -7.82 26.35
CA GLY A 22 -8.38 -7.32 26.66
C GLY A 22 -8.69 -5.82 26.55
N THR A 23 -7.97 -5.00 25.75
CA THR A 23 -8.51 -3.72 25.29
C THR A 23 -9.47 -4.02 24.16
N GLN A 24 -10.75 -3.83 24.43
CA GLN A 24 -11.81 -3.99 23.45
C GLN A 24 -11.49 -3.05 22.29
N THR A 25 -11.06 -3.62 21.15
CA THR A 25 -10.77 -2.86 19.93
C THR A 25 -12.02 -2.11 19.51
N ARG A 26 -11.86 -0.88 19.04
CA ARG A 26 -12.97 -0.06 18.53
C ARG A 26 -13.55 -0.64 17.25
N TRP A 27 -12.69 -1.14 16.40
CA TRP A 27 -13.02 -1.73 15.12
C TRP A 27 -13.07 -3.26 15.21
N GLU A 28 -13.97 -3.84 14.45
CA GLU A 28 -14.16 -5.29 14.33
C GLU A 28 -14.24 -5.67 12.85
N VAL A 29 -13.67 -6.81 12.45
CA VAL A 29 -13.89 -7.37 11.10
C VAL A 29 -15.31 -7.89 11.03
N VAL A 30 -16.04 -7.53 9.98
CA VAL A 30 -17.40 -8.02 9.75
C VAL A 30 -17.34 -9.50 9.33
N PRO A 31 -18.04 -10.42 9.99
CA PRO A 31 -18.05 -11.82 9.61
C PRO A 31 -18.37 -12.03 8.13
N ASP A 32 -17.69 -13.00 7.50
CA ASP A 32 -17.84 -13.35 6.08
C ASP A 32 -17.64 -12.18 5.11
N SER A 33 -16.90 -11.16 5.54
CA SER A 33 -16.60 -9.95 4.77
C SER A 33 -15.17 -9.49 5.04
N THR A 34 -14.66 -8.62 4.20
CA THR A 34 -13.40 -7.89 4.43
C THR A 34 -13.61 -6.48 5.00
N ALA A 35 -14.86 -6.09 5.24
CA ALA A 35 -15.18 -4.80 5.83
C ALA A 35 -14.82 -4.75 7.33
N ILE A 36 -14.59 -3.54 7.83
CA ILE A 36 -14.47 -3.29 9.27
C ILE A 36 -15.59 -2.36 9.74
N VAL A 37 -16.05 -2.58 10.97
CA VAL A 37 -17.13 -1.81 11.57
C VAL A 37 -16.74 -1.29 12.96
N TRP A 38 -17.07 -0.05 13.22
CA TRP A 38 -17.08 0.54 14.55
C TRP A 38 -18.54 0.70 15.00
N ASN A 39 -18.98 -0.14 15.93
CA ASN A 39 -20.26 0.01 16.60
C ASN A 39 -20.08 1.00 17.76
N VAL A 40 -20.61 2.21 17.60
CA VAL A 40 -20.41 3.33 18.53
C VAL A 40 -21.23 3.10 19.79
N ARG A 41 -20.56 3.16 20.94
CA ARG A 41 -21.19 3.03 22.27
C ARG A 41 -21.36 4.41 22.89
N GLU A 42 -22.23 4.49 23.88
CA GLU A 42 -22.39 5.74 24.64
C GLU A 42 -21.09 6.14 25.33
N GLY A 43 -20.69 7.38 25.11
CA GLY A 43 -19.42 7.94 25.63
C GLY A 43 -18.18 7.65 24.76
N ASP A 44 -18.28 6.84 23.73
CA ASP A 44 -17.18 6.66 22.77
C ASP A 44 -16.82 8.00 22.14
N SER A 45 -15.52 8.32 22.15
CA SER A 45 -14.98 9.52 21.49
C SER A 45 -13.67 9.17 20.80
N HIS A 46 -13.61 9.44 19.50
CA HIS A 46 -12.40 9.22 18.72
C HIS A 46 -12.37 10.09 17.47
N ARG A 47 -11.16 10.39 17.00
CA ARG A 47 -10.92 11.09 15.74
C ARG A 47 -9.83 10.36 14.95
N ASP A 48 -10.07 10.25 13.66
CA ASP A 48 -9.15 9.63 12.74
C ASP A 48 -9.24 10.29 11.37
N HIS A 49 -8.44 9.84 10.41
CA HIS A 49 -8.58 10.20 9.02
C HIS A 49 -8.35 8.99 8.11
N ILE A 50 -9.00 8.99 6.96
CA ILE A 50 -8.82 8.00 5.89
C ILE A 50 -8.65 8.72 4.56
N GLU A 51 -7.81 8.17 3.69
CA GLU A 51 -7.67 8.64 2.33
C GLU A 51 -8.34 7.66 1.36
N MET A 52 -9.09 8.20 0.39
CA MET A 52 -9.70 7.46 -0.71
C MET A 52 -9.49 8.21 -2.02
N SER A 53 -9.23 7.47 -3.11
CA SER A 53 -8.93 8.09 -4.40
C SER A 53 -9.73 7.47 -5.54
N GLY A 54 -9.93 8.26 -6.58
CA GLY A 54 -10.37 7.87 -7.91
C GLY A 54 -9.41 8.42 -8.95
N LEU A 55 -9.71 8.20 -10.22
CA LEU A 55 -8.80 8.50 -11.33
C LEU A 55 -8.39 9.99 -11.42
N ARG A 56 -9.27 10.92 -11.01
CA ARG A 56 -9.07 12.37 -11.13
C ARG A 56 -9.20 13.14 -9.82
N ILE A 57 -9.33 12.41 -8.72
CA ILE A 57 -9.58 13.02 -7.42
C ILE A 57 -8.96 12.16 -6.30
N SER A 58 -8.56 12.82 -5.22
CA SER A 58 -8.30 12.19 -3.94
C SER A 58 -8.97 12.97 -2.82
N ALA A 59 -9.40 12.29 -1.77
CA ALA A 59 -10.00 12.90 -0.61
C ALA A 59 -9.41 12.33 0.67
N VAL A 60 -8.94 13.23 1.54
CA VAL A 60 -8.59 12.88 2.93
C VAL A 60 -9.75 13.30 3.81
N LEU A 61 -10.43 12.32 4.37
CA LEU A 61 -11.60 12.50 5.23
C LEU A 61 -11.14 12.44 6.68
N ARG A 62 -11.21 13.57 7.38
CA ARG A 62 -11.03 13.62 8.83
C ARG A 62 -12.39 13.43 9.47
N TYR A 63 -12.52 12.35 10.21
CA TYR A 63 -13.81 11.96 10.79
C TYR A 63 -13.65 11.60 12.26
N GLY A 64 -14.77 11.56 12.97
CA GLY A 64 -14.78 11.12 14.34
C GLY A 64 -16.16 11.19 14.98
N VAL A 65 -16.25 10.65 16.16
CA VAL A 65 -17.44 10.73 17.02
C VAL A 65 -17.08 11.53 18.27
N GLY A 66 -17.89 12.50 18.61
CA GLY A 66 -17.78 13.26 19.87
C GLY A 66 -18.34 12.47 21.05
N ALA A 67 -17.97 12.83 22.27
CA ALA A 67 -18.53 12.23 23.49
C ALA A 67 -20.06 12.40 23.63
N ASP A 68 -20.63 13.38 22.89
CA ASP A 68 -22.06 13.60 22.74
C ASP A 68 -22.73 12.71 21.69
N GLY A 69 -21.96 11.85 21.00
CA GLY A 69 -22.38 10.97 19.93
C GLY A 69 -22.49 11.66 18.56
N SER A 70 -22.16 12.96 18.45
CA SER A 70 -22.20 13.67 17.17
C SER A 70 -21.11 13.25 16.24
N PHE A 71 -21.43 13.14 14.92
CA PHE A 71 -20.42 12.94 13.89
C PHE A 71 -19.68 14.23 13.56
N ARG A 72 -18.36 14.16 13.59
CA ARG A 72 -17.48 15.25 13.19
C ARG A 72 -16.82 14.89 11.87
N PHE A 73 -16.90 15.78 10.89
CA PHE A 73 -16.44 15.47 9.55
C PHE A 73 -15.86 16.70 8.84
N GLU A 74 -14.67 16.53 8.30
CA GLU A 74 -14.01 17.49 7.42
C GLU A 74 -13.47 16.75 6.21
N ARG A 75 -13.64 17.28 5.03
CA ARG A 75 -13.11 16.76 3.78
C ARG A 75 -12.05 17.69 3.21
N SER A 76 -10.87 17.13 2.94
CA SER A 76 -9.79 17.76 2.19
C SER A 76 -9.72 17.08 0.83
N ILE A 77 -10.05 17.83 -0.22
CA ILE A 77 -10.16 17.29 -1.58
C ILE A 77 -9.01 17.82 -2.42
N VAL A 78 -8.36 16.91 -3.15
CA VAL A 78 -7.24 17.20 -4.03
C VAL A 78 -7.59 16.77 -5.45
N TRP A 79 -7.31 17.65 -6.40
CA TRP A 79 -7.41 17.39 -7.83
C TRP A 79 -5.99 17.29 -8.40
N PRO A 80 -5.44 16.08 -8.62
CA PRO A 80 -4.04 15.87 -8.98
C PRO A 80 -3.61 16.66 -10.21
N MET A 81 -4.47 16.78 -11.20
CA MET A 81 -4.17 17.43 -12.47
C MET A 81 -4.60 18.89 -12.57
N LEU A 82 -5.26 19.46 -11.57
CA LEU A 82 -5.42 20.89 -11.47
C LEU A 82 -4.16 21.49 -10.81
N ARG A 83 -3.13 21.67 -11.62
CA ARG A 83 -1.81 22.07 -11.17
C ARG A 83 -1.76 23.52 -10.75
N THR A 84 -1.06 23.81 -9.64
CA THR A 84 -0.91 25.16 -9.10
C THR A 84 0.52 25.67 -9.30
N ILE A 85 0.69 26.99 -9.20
CA ILE A 85 2.02 27.63 -9.27
C ILE A 85 2.54 27.87 -7.84
N PRO A 86 3.78 27.46 -7.50
CA PRO A 86 4.77 26.80 -8.38
C PRO A 86 4.35 25.39 -8.78
N ASN A 87 4.62 25.01 -10.04
CA ASN A 87 4.32 23.69 -10.58
C ASN A 87 5.42 22.69 -10.22
N ASN A 88 5.36 22.15 -9.02
CA ASN A 88 6.29 21.14 -8.48
C ASN A 88 5.50 19.95 -7.93
N THR A 89 6.17 19.00 -7.28
CA THR A 89 5.53 17.78 -6.74
C THR A 89 4.36 18.03 -5.78
N HIS A 90 4.28 19.21 -5.19
CA HIS A 90 3.24 19.63 -4.25
C HIS A 90 2.21 20.59 -4.87
N GLY A 91 2.33 20.86 -6.17
CA GLY A 91 1.57 21.91 -6.83
C GLY A 91 0.15 21.51 -7.28
N SER A 92 -0.51 20.51 -6.70
CA SER A 92 -1.90 20.15 -6.99
C SER A 92 -2.88 21.00 -6.18
N LEU A 93 -4.01 21.34 -6.81
CA LEU A 93 -5.07 22.10 -6.14
C LEU A 93 -5.71 21.26 -5.04
N MET A 94 -5.75 21.82 -3.85
CA MET A 94 -6.41 21.25 -2.69
C MET A 94 -7.40 22.24 -2.10
N ARG A 95 -8.55 21.73 -1.63
CA ARG A 95 -9.53 22.54 -0.91
C ARG A 95 -10.17 21.76 0.22
N ARG A 96 -10.30 22.41 1.38
CA ARG A 96 -11.11 21.92 2.50
C ARG A 96 -12.52 22.51 2.41
N PHE A 97 -13.52 21.66 2.64
CA PHE A 97 -14.92 22.03 2.65
C PHE A 97 -15.53 21.70 4.01
N ALA A 98 -16.12 22.72 4.62
CA ALA A 98 -16.77 22.65 5.92
C ALA A 98 -18.31 22.58 5.83
N TRP A 99 -18.84 22.02 4.75
CA TRP A 99 -20.29 21.85 4.58
C TRP A 99 -20.82 20.76 5.51
N ASP A 100 -21.75 21.14 6.37
CA ASP A 100 -22.53 20.20 7.19
C ASP A 100 -23.88 19.96 6.50
N VAL A 101 -23.88 19.05 5.52
CA VAL A 101 -25.05 18.79 4.66
C VAL A 101 -26.30 18.41 5.47
N PRO A 102 -26.26 17.55 6.51
CA PRO A 102 -27.45 17.23 7.29
C PRO A 102 -28.09 18.45 7.97
N ARG A 103 -27.30 19.42 8.40
CA ARG A 103 -27.84 20.64 9.04
C ARG A 103 -28.47 21.64 8.06
N MET A 104 -28.28 21.40 6.77
CA MET A 104 -28.95 22.19 5.70
C MET A 104 -30.35 21.64 5.37
N LEU A 105 -30.72 20.47 5.89
CA LEU A 105 -32.04 19.87 5.72
C LEU A 105 -33.01 20.52 6.70
N SER A 106 -34.31 20.65 6.24
CA SER A 106 -35.41 21.02 7.09
C SER A 106 -36.36 19.83 7.29
N VAL A 107 -36.77 19.60 8.53
CA VAL A 107 -37.77 18.60 8.88
C VAL A 107 -38.82 19.26 9.78
N ASN A 108 -40.09 19.27 9.33
CA ASN A 108 -41.14 19.99 9.97
C ASN A 108 -40.77 21.48 10.22
N GLU A 109 -40.21 22.12 9.20
CA GLU A 109 -39.77 23.54 9.20
C GLU A 109 -38.61 23.84 10.17
N ASN A 110 -37.90 22.83 10.66
CA ASN A 110 -36.76 22.96 11.59
C ASN A 110 -35.53 22.22 11.10
N CYS A 111 -34.37 22.78 11.39
CA CYS A 111 -33.11 22.07 11.14
C CYS A 111 -32.99 20.82 12.04
N LEU A 112 -32.28 19.80 11.53
CA LEU A 112 -31.90 18.64 12.33
C LEU A 112 -30.99 19.05 13.50
N GLN A 113 -31.29 18.60 14.72
CA GLN A 113 -30.66 19.16 15.93
C GLN A 113 -29.61 18.24 16.54
N GLN A 114 -30.00 17.06 16.98
CA GLN A 114 -29.13 16.14 17.72
C GLN A 114 -28.86 14.90 16.90
N GLU A 115 -27.59 14.64 16.68
CA GLU A 115 -27.10 13.46 16.03
C GLU A 115 -26.53 12.46 17.05
N LYS A 116 -26.82 11.18 16.86
CA LYS A 116 -26.16 10.08 17.53
C LYS A 116 -25.70 9.06 16.50
N VAL A 117 -24.39 8.98 16.30
CA VAL A 117 -23.80 7.94 15.44
C VAL A 117 -24.01 6.57 16.07
N ARG A 118 -24.52 5.63 15.29
CA ARG A 118 -24.69 4.23 15.69
C ARG A 118 -23.52 3.38 15.26
N ARG A 119 -23.09 3.54 14.01
CA ARG A 119 -21.96 2.78 13.47
C ARG A 119 -21.27 3.47 12.30
N ILE A 120 -20.01 3.13 12.11
CA ILE A 120 -19.20 3.50 10.95
C ILE A 120 -18.69 2.22 10.31
N VAL A 121 -18.82 2.07 9.00
CA VAL A 121 -18.35 0.91 8.23
C VAL A 121 -17.36 1.40 7.17
N LEU A 122 -16.22 0.71 7.05
CA LEU A 122 -15.24 0.89 5.99
C LEU A 122 -15.21 -0.38 5.14
N ASP A 123 -15.38 -0.25 3.82
CA ASP A 123 -15.40 -1.33 2.85
C ASP A 123 -14.88 -0.92 1.46
N GLY A 124 -14.07 0.15 1.41
CA GLY A 124 -13.69 0.86 0.19
C GLY A 124 -14.59 2.08 -0.09
N THR A 125 -15.65 2.21 0.69
CA THR A 125 -16.41 3.43 0.95
C THR A 125 -16.41 3.69 2.46
N MET A 126 -16.86 4.87 2.91
CA MET A 126 -17.15 5.12 4.32
C MET A 126 -18.66 5.27 4.48
N THR A 127 -19.29 4.36 5.20
CA THR A 127 -20.71 4.45 5.54
C THR A 127 -20.87 4.86 7.00
N VAL A 128 -21.65 5.90 7.27
CA VAL A 128 -21.96 6.38 8.64
C VAL A 128 -23.47 6.35 8.82
N GLU A 129 -23.92 5.62 9.83
CA GLU A 129 -25.31 5.56 10.22
C GLU A 129 -25.54 6.28 11.54
N SER A 130 -26.48 7.17 11.58
CA SER A 130 -26.83 7.98 12.74
C SER A 130 -28.33 8.15 12.92
N ASP A 131 -28.76 8.30 14.16
CA ASP A 131 -30.10 8.73 14.53
C ASP A 131 -30.11 10.22 14.77
N TRP A 132 -31.20 10.87 14.34
CA TRP A 132 -31.42 12.29 14.49
C TRP A 132 -32.74 12.58 15.18
N THR A 133 -32.71 13.51 16.11
CA THR A 133 -33.91 14.05 16.71
C THR A 133 -34.40 15.19 15.87
N ALA A 134 -35.66 15.12 15.44
CA ALA A 134 -36.38 16.21 14.79
C ALA A 134 -37.53 16.68 15.66
N VAL A 135 -38.02 17.88 15.41
CA VAL A 135 -39.23 18.38 16.07
C VAL A 135 -40.43 17.47 15.70
N LYS A 136 -40.99 16.83 16.71
CA LYS A 136 -42.12 15.89 16.58
C LYS A 136 -41.84 14.61 15.76
N GLY A 137 -40.60 14.16 15.68
CA GLY A 137 -40.29 12.90 15.00
C GLY A 137 -38.89 12.41 15.20
N SER A 138 -38.62 11.22 14.72
CA SER A 138 -37.32 10.58 14.71
C SER A 138 -36.93 10.15 13.30
N LEU A 139 -35.65 10.26 12.98
CA LEU A 139 -35.07 9.98 11.67
C LEU A 139 -33.80 9.16 11.84
N SER A 140 -33.51 8.31 10.88
CA SER A 140 -32.15 7.81 10.68
C SER A 140 -31.57 8.39 9.40
N LEU A 141 -30.26 8.63 9.42
CA LEU A 141 -29.51 9.13 8.29
C LEU A 141 -28.34 8.19 8.01
N THR A 142 -28.26 7.69 6.80
CA THR A 142 -27.10 6.96 6.29
C THR A 142 -26.34 7.86 5.33
N ARG A 143 -25.05 8.07 5.59
CA ARG A 143 -24.11 8.75 4.68
C ARG A 143 -23.22 7.68 4.05
N VAL A 144 -23.08 7.69 2.73
CA VAL A 144 -22.08 6.90 2.01
C VAL A 144 -21.15 7.87 1.31
N LEU A 145 -19.88 7.86 1.70
CA LEU A 145 -18.85 8.82 1.32
C LEU A 145 -17.80 8.11 0.46
N PHE A 146 -17.51 8.62 -0.73
CA PHE A 146 -16.61 7.96 -1.68
C PHE A 146 -16.15 8.93 -2.78
N PRO A 147 -14.93 8.72 -3.37
CA PRO A 147 -14.55 9.43 -4.58
C PRO A 147 -15.25 8.82 -5.79
N SER A 148 -15.58 9.64 -6.79
CA SER A 148 -15.96 9.13 -8.11
C SER A 148 -14.82 8.31 -8.70
N VAL A 149 -15.14 7.27 -9.44
CA VAL A 149 -14.16 6.40 -10.10
C VAL A 149 -13.41 7.12 -11.21
N ASP A 150 -14.15 7.88 -12.04
CA ASP A 150 -13.64 8.47 -13.28
C ASP A 150 -13.68 10.00 -13.29
N GLU A 151 -14.56 10.62 -12.49
CA GLU A 151 -14.79 12.05 -12.50
C GLU A 151 -13.97 12.81 -11.44
N ALA A 152 -13.74 14.10 -11.68
CA ALA A 152 -13.02 14.96 -10.74
C ALA A 152 -13.93 15.43 -9.58
N ALA A 153 -14.62 14.47 -8.93
CA ALA A 153 -15.64 14.75 -7.92
C ALA A 153 -15.56 13.78 -6.73
N PHE A 154 -15.70 14.34 -5.53
CA PHE A 154 -15.99 13.56 -4.32
C PHE A 154 -17.51 13.55 -4.13
N CYS A 155 -18.06 12.37 -3.86
CA CYS A 155 -19.48 12.09 -3.83
C CYS A 155 -19.93 11.70 -2.42
N GLU A 156 -21.07 12.22 -2.01
CA GLU A 156 -21.75 11.87 -0.78
C GLU A 156 -23.20 11.50 -1.11
N LYS A 157 -23.56 10.25 -0.85
CA LYS A 157 -24.95 9.78 -0.93
C LYS A 157 -25.56 9.81 0.46
N TYR A 158 -26.72 10.42 0.58
CA TYR A 158 -27.49 10.49 1.80
C TYR A 158 -28.80 9.73 1.64
N ILE A 159 -29.18 8.95 2.64
CA ILE A 159 -30.47 8.26 2.73
C ILE A 159 -31.10 8.66 4.06
N LEU A 160 -32.16 9.43 3.99
CA LEU A 160 -32.95 9.87 5.14
C LEU A 160 -34.17 8.99 5.27
N LYS A 161 -34.37 8.36 6.42
CA LYS A 161 -35.48 7.47 6.71
C LYS A 161 -36.27 7.96 7.90
N ASN A 162 -37.61 8.08 7.74
CA ASN A 162 -38.51 8.29 8.86
C ASN A 162 -38.62 7.03 9.72
N THR A 163 -38.16 7.08 10.96
CA THR A 163 -38.21 5.94 11.91
C THR A 163 -39.36 6.06 12.91
N GLY A 164 -40.19 7.08 12.76
CA GLY A 164 -41.40 7.32 13.58
C GLY A 164 -42.66 6.81 12.96
N GLU A 165 -43.74 6.88 13.73
CA GLU A 165 -45.10 6.46 13.34
C GLU A 165 -45.93 7.54 12.62
N LYS A 166 -45.40 8.77 12.56
CA LYS A 166 -46.08 9.91 11.94
C LYS A 166 -45.34 10.37 10.69
N PRO A 167 -46.04 10.85 9.65
CA PRO A 167 -45.40 11.43 8.49
C PRO A 167 -44.63 12.70 8.88
N LEU A 168 -43.50 12.94 8.22
CA LEU A 168 -42.63 14.08 8.42
C LEU A 168 -42.56 14.90 7.12
N TYR A 169 -42.72 16.21 7.23
CA TYR A 169 -42.45 17.12 6.12
C TYR A 169 -40.95 17.35 6.02
N VAL A 170 -40.34 16.95 4.91
CA VAL A 170 -38.89 17.03 4.67
C VAL A 170 -38.60 17.94 3.48
N GLU A 171 -37.70 18.88 3.67
CA GLU A 171 -37.16 19.73 2.60
C GLU A 171 -35.67 19.47 2.44
N ILE A 172 -35.28 19.11 1.23
CA ILE A 172 -33.89 18.93 0.81
C ILE A 172 -33.54 20.10 -0.10
N PRO A 173 -32.70 21.05 0.34
CA PRO A 173 -32.46 22.26 -0.42
C PRO A 173 -31.62 21.97 -1.67
N ARG A 174 -31.82 22.76 -2.69
CA ARG A 174 -30.84 22.93 -3.74
C ARG A 174 -29.85 23.99 -3.30
N ALA A 175 -28.61 23.57 -3.00
CA ALA A 175 -27.56 24.47 -2.58
C ALA A 175 -26.37 24.33 -3.50
N ARG A 176 -25.76 25.43 -3.90
CA ARG A 176 -24.59 25.45 -4.77
C ARG A 176 -23.65 26.60 -4.41
N SER A 177 -22.37 26.29 -4.27
CA SER A 177 -21.31 27.26 -4.09
C SER A 177 -20.24 27.04 -5.16
N VAL A 178 -19.78 28.12 -5.78
CA VAL A 178 -18.68 28.08 -6.77
C VAL A 178 -17.58 29.01 -6.32
N ILE A 179 -16.37 28.43 -6.20
CA ILE A 179 -15.17 29.16 -5.86
C ILE A 179 -14.26 29.15 -7.10
N ARG A 180 -13.82 30.34 -7.53
CA ARG A 180 -12.86 30.49 -8.63
C ARG A 180 -11.50 30.86 -8.10
N THR A 181 -10.47 30.15 -8.57
CA THR A 181 -9.08 30.50 -8.24
C THR A 181 -8.59 31.67 -9.09
N ALA A 182 -7.62 32.43 -8.57
CA ALA A 182 -6.96 33.45 -9.37
C ALA A 182 -6.19 32.83 -10.54
N PRO A 183 -6.32 33.35 -11.79
CA PRO A 183 -5.64 32.74 -12.95
C PRO A 183 -4.14 32.58 -12.79
N ALA A 184 -3.49 33.54 -12.14
CA ALA A 184 -2.04 33.53 -11.91
C ALA A 184 -1.55 32.43 -10.94
N LYS A 185 -2.46 31.72 -10.27
CA LYS A 185 -2.13 30.62 -9.35
C LYS A 185 -2.30 29.24 -9.96
N GLY A 186 -2.91 29.14 -11.12
CA GLY A 186 -3.09 27.86 -11.81
C GLY A 186 -2.18 27.77 -13.03
N VAL A 187 -1.57 26.62 -13.28
CA VAL A 187 -0.77 26.35 -14.47
C VAL A 187 -1.60 26.54 -15.75
N GLU A 188 -2.88 26.16 -15.68
CA GLU A 188 -3.83 26.29 -16.81
C GLU A 188 -4.83 27.43 -16.60
N GLY A 189 -4.46 28.45 -15.83
CA GLY A 189 -5.32 29.58 -15.53
C GLY A 189 -6.24 29.34 -14.33
N SER A 190 -7.48 29.83 -14.41
CA SER A 190 -8.43 29.75 -13.33
C SER A 190 -9.11 28.37 -13.27
N TYR A 191 -9.34 27.89 -12.05
CA TYR A 191 -10.10 26.68 -11.76
C TYR A 191 -11.42 27.02 -11.05
N GLU A 192 -12.45 26.25 -11.33
CA GLU A 192 -13.74 26.32 -10.63
C GLU A 192 -13.88 25.12 -9.70
N LEU A 193 -14.12 25.39 -8.41
CA LEU A 193 -14.45 24.40 -7.40
C LEU A 193 -15.92 24.54 -7.04
N VAL A 194 -16.68 23.48 -7.21
CA VAL A 194 -18.11 23.45 -7.00
C VAL A 194 -18.46 22.54 -5.84
N ALA A 195 -19.17 23.06 -4.86
CA ALA A 195 -19.85 22.27 -3.84
C ALA A 195 -21.36 22.41 -4.07
N GLU A 196 -22.08 21.30 -4.21
CA GLU A 196 -23.51 21.33 -4.49
C GLU A 196 -24.29 20.21 -3.82
N ILE A 197 -25.50 20.48 -3.40
CA ILE A 197 -26.52 19.52 -3.00
C ILE A 197 -27.53 19.42 -4.11
N CYS A 198 -27.71 18.23 -4.67
CA CYS A 198 -28.74 17.94 -5.66
C CYS A 198 -30.05 17.56 -4.94
N GLY A 199 -30.78 18.59 -4.49
CA GLY A 199 -32.04 18.50 -3.83
C GLY A 199 -33.12 19.24 -4.65
N ASP A 200 -33.79 20.19 -4.05
CA ASP A 200 -34.99 20.89 -4.57
C ASP A 200 -36.25 20.01 -4.45
N THR A 201 -36.30 19.28 -3.32
CA THR A 201 -37.38 18.34 -3.04
C THR A 201 -38.04 18.71 -1.72
N ALA A 202 -39.34 18.93 -1.74
CA ALA A 202 -40.18 19.04 -0.55
C ALA A 202 -41.23 17.93 -0.60
N LEU A 203 -41.29 17.08 0.43
CA LEU A 203 -42.19 15.93 0.44
C LEU A 203 -42.65 15.55 1.84
N MET A 204 -43.81 14.89 1.89
CA MET A 204 -44.26 14.20 3.09
C MET A 204 -43.64 12.79 3.12
N LEU A 205 -42.68 12.55 4.01
CA LEU A 205 -42.07 11.27 4.20
C LEU A 205 -42.91 10.41 5.15
N ALA A 206 -43.61 9.44 4.59
CA ALA A 206 -44.47 8.52 5.35
C ALA A 206 -43.68 7.75 6.45
N PRO A 207 -44.35 7.22 7.47
CA PRO A 207 -43.70 6.29 8.41
C PRO A 207 -42.92 5.20 7.70
N TRP A 208 -41.66 4.99 8.12
CA TRP A 208 -40.75 3.97 7.59
C TRP A 208 -40.29 4.15 6.14
N ALA A 209 -40.77 5.18 5.45
CA ALA A 209 -40.30 5.54 4.11
C ALA A 209 -38.93 6.22 4.18
N GLU A 210 -38.22 6.19 3.04
CA GLU A 210 -36.94 6.84 2.88
C GLU A 210 -36.85 7.68 1.63
N VAL A 211 -35.95 8.66 1.64
CA VAL A 211 -35.60 9.50 0.47
C VAL A 211 -34.07 9.56 0.38
N ALA A 212 -33.54 9.45 -0.85
CA ALA A 212 -32.12 9.57 -1.12
C ALA A 212 -31.83 10.86 -1.91
N PHE A 213 -30.65 11.46 -1.65
CA PHE A 213 -30.12 12.59 -2.39
C PHE A 213 -28.60 12.59 -2.38
N GLY A 214 -27.99 13.47 -3.19
CA GLY A 214 -26.53 13.55 -3.32
C GLY A 214 -25.98 14.92 -2.98
N ALA A 215 -24.73 14.94 -2.48
CA ALA A 215 -23.90 16.13 -2.45
C ALA A 215 -22.57 15.83 -3.15
N PHE A 216 -22.04 16.82 -3.89
CA PHE A 216 -20.88 16.66 -4.74
C PHE A 216 -19.89 17.82 -4.53
N PHE A 217 -18.61 17.48 -4.52
CA PHE A 217 -17.50 18.42 -4.40
C PHE A 217 -16.58 18.19 -5.58
N SER A 218 -16.68 19.03 -6.61
CA SER A 218 -15.97 18.84 -7.88
C SER A 218 -15.04 19.99 -8.21
N GLY A 219 -14.07 19.74 -9.10
CA GLY A 219 -13.15 20.72 -9.59
C GLY A 219 -12.90 20.57 -11.09
N ARG A 220 -12.78 21.73 -11.81
CA ARG A 220 -12.53 21.76 -13.25
C ARG A 220 -11.78 23.04 -13.63
N ARG A 221 -11.25 23.10 -14.85
CA ARG A 221 -10.80 24.37 -15.43
C ARG A 221 -11.98 25.29 -15.67
N SER A 222 -11.74 26.57 -15.56
CA SER A 222 -12.78 27.54 -15.93
C SER A 222 -13.07 27.46 -17.44
N GLY A 223 -14.33 27.25 -17.78
CA GLY A 223 -14.77 27.06 -19.15
C GLY A 223 -15.02 25.61 -19.57
N ASP A 224 -14.55 24.62 -18.80
CA ASP A 224 -14.92 23.22 -19.03
C ASP A 224 -16.41 22.99 -18.70
N GLU A 225 -17.01 21.98 -19.33
CA GLU A 225 -18.39 21.60 -19.06
C GLU A 225 -18.60 21.19 -17.60
N ALA A 226 -19.79 21.46 -17.07
CA ALA A 226 -20.14 21.02 -15.73
C ALA A 226 -20.35 19.51 -15.69
N LEU A 227 -19.89 18.87 -14.63
CA LEU A 227 -20.11 17.45 -14.43
C LEU A 227 -21.60 17.18 -14.15
N ALA A 228 -22.15 16.17 -14.82
CA ALA A 228 -23.50 15.66 -14.55
C ALA A 228 -23.38 14.42 -13.67
N LEU A 229 -23.54 14.60 -12.35
CA LEU A 229 -23.31 13.54 -11.37
C LEU A 229 -24.63 13.02 -10.80
N ASN A 230 -24.70 11.70 -10.61
CA ASN A 230 -25.79 11.03 -9.91
C ASN A 230 -25.20 10.16 -8.78
N ALA A 231 -25.63 10.38 -7.55
CA ALA A 231 -25.05 9.75 -6.38
C ALA A 231 -25.21 8.20 -6.38
N ASP A 232 -26.34 7.71 -6.88
CA ASP A 232 -26.60 6.25 -6.96
C ASP A 232 -25.69 5.60 -8.00
N ALA A 233 -25.59 6.21 -9.19
CA ALA A 233 -24.75 5.71 -10.26
C ALA A 233 -23.26 5.72 -9.88
N GLU A 234 -22.77 6.83 -9.30
CA GLU A 234 -21.36 6.92 -8.86
C GLU A 234 -21.06 5.96 -7.70
N CYS A 235 -21.99 5.78 -6.75
CA CYS A 235 -21.87 4.79 -5.69
C CYS A 235 -21.79 3.35 -6.25
N ALA A 236 -22.64 3.04 -7.23
CA ALA A 236 -22.63 1.73 -7.88
C ALA A 236 -21.31 1.48 -8.62
N LYS A 237 -20.77 2.46 -9.34
CA LYS A 237 -19.47 2.37 -10.01
C LYS A 237 -18.34 2.13 -8.99
N ARG A 238 -18.30 2.88 -7.89
CA ARG A 238 -17.28 2.72 -6.83
C ARG A 238 -17.34 1.33 -6.22
N ARG A 239 -18.51 0.85 -5.86
CA ARG A 239 -18.70 -0.50 -5.31
C ARG A 239 -18.30 -1.59 -6.30
N ALA A 240 -18.62 -1.44 -7.58
CA ALA A 240 -18.25 -2.38 -8.62
C ALA A 240 -16.71 -2.47 -8.78
N LEU A 241 -16.02 -1.33 -8.75
CA LEU A 241 -14.56 -1.28 -8.84
C LEU A 241 -13.89 -1.91 -7.60
N VAL A 242 -14.37 -1.61 -6.41
CA VAL A 242 -13.87 -2.24 -5.17
C VAL A 242 -14.10 -3.75 -5.22
N ALA A 243 -15.27 -4.20 -5.66
CA ALA A 243 -15.57 -5.61 -5.82
C ALA A 243 -14.68 -6.30 -6.87
N GLU A 244 -14.28 -5.60 -7.94
CA GLU A 244 -13.29 -6.11 -8.91
C GLU A 244 -11.94 -6.37 -8.24
N TRP A 245 -11.39 -5.40 -7.50
CA TRP A 245 -10.13 -5.57 -6.77
C TRP A 245 -10.20 -6.68 -5.72
N GLN A 246 -11.35 -6.83 -5.05
CA GLN A 246 -11.53 -7.88 -4.04
C GLN A 246 -11.67 -9.28 -4.64
N ARG A 247 -12.25 -9.42 -5.85
CA ARG A 247 -12.36 -10.71 -6.55
C ARG A 247 -11.03 -11.25 -7.07
N ASN A 248 -10.07 -10.37 -7.36
CA ASN A 248 -8.74 -10.77 -7.82
C ASN A 248 -7.78 -10.91 -6.63
N LEU A 249 -6.84 -11.85 -6.74
CA LEU A 249 -5.81 -12.07 -5.72
C LEU A 249 -6.41 -12.20 -4.32
N VAL A 250 -7.28 -13.19 -4.11
CA VAL A 250 -8.00 -13.40 -2.87
C VAL A 250 -7.16 -14.24 -1.91
N LEU A 251 -6.89 -13.69 -0.73
CA LEU A 251 -6.26 -14.41 0.37
C LEU A 251 -7.34 -15.08 1.22
N ASP A 252 -7.12 -16.33 1.61
CA ASP A 252 -8.00 -17.10 2.49
C ASP A 252 -7.11 -17.90 3.46
N THR A 253 -7.06 -17.44 4.69
CA THR A 253 -6.27 -18.04 5.78
C THR A 253 -7.15 -18.25 7.02
N PRO A 254 -6.66 -18.92 8.05
CA PRO A 254 -7.35 -18.97 9.34
C PRO A 254 -7.34 -17.65 10.15
N ASP A 255 -6.63 -16.61 9.68
CA ASP A 255 -6.54 -15.30 10.33
C ASP A 255 -7.36 -14.25 9.57
N PRO A 256 -8.62 -13.96 9.97
CA PRO A 256 -9.49 -13.02 9.26
C PRO A 256 -8.97 -11.57 9.30
N VAL A 257 -8.11 -11.23 10.26
CA VAL A 257 -7.52 -9.88 10.34
C VAL A 257 -6.47 -9.70 9.24
N ILE A 258 -5.63 -10.70 8.99
CA ILE A 258 -4.67 -10.67 7.88
C ILE A 258 -5.41 -10.64 6.55
N ASP A 259 -6.47 -11.44 6.38
CA ASP A 259 -7.25 -11.49 5.14
C ASP A 259 -7.93 -10.13 4.85
N ALA A 260 -8.53 -9.51 5.86
CA ALA A 260 -9.15 -8.20 5.74
C ALA A 260 -8.11 -7.09 5.49
N MET A 261 -6.98 -7.09 6.22
CA MET A 261 -5.91 -6.12 5.99
C MET A 261 -5.34 -6.23 4.56
N PHE A 262 -5.19 -7.46 4.04
CA PHE A 262 -4.77 -7.67 2.66
C PHE A 262 -5.78 -7.10 1.65
N ALA A 263 -7.08 -7.28 1.89
CA ALA A 263 -8.13 -6.72 1.05
C ALA A 263 -8.11 -5.18 1.06
N PHE A 264 -7.93 -4.55 2.21
CA PHE A 264 -7.77 -3.09 2.31
C PHE A 264 -6.49 -2.60 1.64
N ALA A 265 -5.38 -3.29 1.83
CA ALA A 265 -4.12 -2.95 1.18
C ALA A 265 -4.23 -2.98 -0.35
N LYS A 266 -4.95 -3.95 -0.93
CA LYS A 266 -5.25 -3.98 -2.38
C LYS A 266 -6.03 -2.74 -2.83
N ILE A 267 -7.05 -2.33 -2.08
CA ILE A 267 -7.85 -1.15 -2.39
C ILE A 267 -6.95 0.09 -2.42
N ARG A 268 -6.19 0.34 -1.34
CA ARG A 268 -5.35 1.54 -1.26
C ARG A 268 -4.26 1.56 -2.34
N ALA A 269 -3.61 0.43 -2.59
CA ALA A 269 -2.60 0.30 -3.64
C ALA A 269 -3.17 0.56 -5.06
N ALA A 270 -4.39 0.09 -5.34
CA ALA A 270 -5.00 0.17 -6.65
C ALA A 270 -5.71 1.51 -6.94
N GLU A 271 -6.23 2.20 -5.92
CA GLU A 271 -7.02 3.42 -6.14
C GLU A 271 -6.18 4.68 -6.38
N SER A 272 -4.90 4.69 -5.98
CA SER A 272 -4.02 5.86 -6.06
C SER A 272 -3.33 6.00 -7.43
N ILE A 273 -4.08 5.77 -8.49
CA ILE A 273 -3.61 5.88 -9.88
C ILE A 273 -4.40 7.00 -10.56
N TYR A 274 -3.68 8.00 -11.08
CA TYR A 274 -4.26 9.23 -11.61
C TYR A 274 -4.09 9.35 -13.12
N ASP A 275 -5.14 9.85 -13.78
CA ASP A 275 -5.12 10.24 -15.19
C ASP A 275 -4.35 11.56 -15.32
N THR A 276 -3.14 11.49 -15.88
CA THR A 276 -2.24 12.62 -16.02
C THR A 276 -1.97 12.93 -17.49
N LYS A 277 -1.43 14.11 -17.79
CA LYS A 277 -0.98 14.46 -19.16
C LYS A 277 0.07 13.48 -19.71
N GLY A 278 0.82 12.84 -18.83
CA GLY A 278 1.84 11.87 -19.19
C GLY A 278 1.35 10.43 -19.26
N GLY A 279 0.07 10.17 -19.02
CA GLY A 279 -0.53 8.85 -18.92
C GLY A 279 -0.97 8.52 -17.49
N LEU A 280 -1.27 7.25 -17.23
CA LEU A 280 -1.64 6.79 -15.89
C LEU A 280 -0.42 6.77 -14.98
N MET A 281 -0.50 7.41 -13.83
CA MET A 281 0.57 7.45 -12.84
C MET A 281 0.06 7.10 -11.45
N HIS A 282 0.76 6.21 -10.78
CA HIS A 282 0.57 5.96 -9.38
C HIS A 282 1.22 7.07 -8.57
N GLY A 283 0.43 7.83 -7.82
CA GLY A 283 0.90 8.86 -6.89
C GLY A 283 0.77 8.39 -5.45
N PRO A 284 1.77 8.62 -4.57
CA PRO A 284 1.72 8.15 -3.19
C PRO A 284 0.51 8.64 -2.39
N GLY A 285 0.09 9.89 -2.56
CA GLY A 285 -1.06 10.47 -1.85
C GLY A 285 -0.67 11.38 -0.68
N GLY A 286 -1.40 11.32 0.43
CA GLY A 286 -1.07 12.01 1.68
C GLY A 286 -1.29 13.51 1.68
N GLU A 287 -2.25 14.05 0.95
CA GLU A 287 -2.52 15.48 0.75
C GLU A 287 -1.45 16.24 -0.04
N ARG A 288 -0.37 15.56 -0.54
CA ARG A 288 0.77 16.26 -1.17
C ARG A 288 1.33 15.59 -2.42
N PHE A 289 1.36 14.25 -2.49
CA PHE A 289 2.20 13.50 -3.43
C PHE A 289 1.38 12.83 -4.54
N TYR A 290 0.59 13.60 -5.28
CA TYR A 290 -0.39 13.05 -6.24
C TYR A 290 0.03 13.10 -7.69
N ALA A 291 0.86 14.06 -8.06
CA ALA A 291 1.17 14.32 -9.47
C ALA A 291 2.66 14.14 -9.76
N ALA A 292 3.29 13.21 -9.07
CA ALA A 292 4.69 12.84 -9.29
C ALA A 292 4.88 11.36 -8.99
N ILE A 293 5.94 10.80 -9.55
CA ILE A 293 6.43 9.46 -9.28
C ILE A 293 7.79 9.53 -8.60
N TRP A 294 8.05 8.59 -7.69
CA TRP A 294 9.35 8.36 -7.07
C TRP A 294 9.87 6.98 -7.45
N ALA A 295 11.19 6.85 -7.63
CA ALA A 295 11.81 5.61 -8.05
C ALA A 295 11.53 4.45 -7.09
N ASN A 296 11.66 4.69 -5.78
CA ASN A 296 11.36 3.70 -4.75
C ASN A 296 9.87 3.31 -4.73
N ASP A 297 8.95 4.30 -4.66
CA ASP A 297 7.52 4.04 -4.59
C ASP A 297 7.03 3.23 -5.80
N GLN A 298 7.50 3.57 -7.00
CA GLN A 298 7.13 2.89 -8.23
C GLN A 298 7.82 1.53 -8.36
N ALA A 299 9.14 1.56 -8.57
CA ALA A 299 9.87 0.38 -8.98
C ALA A 299 10.10 -0.61 -7.85
N GLU A 300 10.37 -0.12 -6.64
CA GLU A 300 10.71 -0.98 -5.52
C GLU A 300 9.46 -1.51 -4.81
N TYR A 301 8.41 -0.69 -4.65
CA TYR A 301 7.27 -1.04 -3.80
C TYR A 301 6.06 -1.52 -4.58
N ILE A 302 5.47 -0.69 -5.46
CA ILE A 302 4.13 -0.94 -5.97
C ILE A 302 4.11 -1.70 -7.31
N ASN A 303 4.99 -1.37 -8.27
CA ASN A 303 4.91 -1.93 -9.62
C ASN A 303 5.03 -3.47 -9.66
N PRO A 304 5.93 -4.12 -8.87
CA PRO A 304 6.00 -5.58 -8.85
C PRO A 304 4.75 -6.28 -8.30
N PHE A 305 3.85 -5.56 -7.64
CA PHE A 305 2.59 -6.08 -7.12
C PHE A 305 1.47 -6.13 -8.18
N PHE A 306 1.38 -5.11 -9.05
CA PHE A 306 0.25 -4.98 -9.99
C PHE A 306 -0.01 -6.18 -10.89
N PRO A 307 1.00 -6.91 -11.42
CA PRO A 307 0.75 -8.13 -12.20
C PRO A 307 -0.07 -9.16 -11.44
N PHE A 308 0.18 -9.36 -10.14
CA PHE A 308 -0.53 -10.36 -9.34
C PHE A 308 -2.01 -10.02 -9.15
N LEU A 309 -2.32 -8.73 -8.99
CA LEU A 309 -3.70 -8.25 -8.93
C LEU A 309 -4.39 -8.31 -10.29
N GLY A 310 -3.63 -8.20 -11.38
CA GLY A 310 -4.15 -8.17 -12.75
C GLY A 310 -5.00 -6.94 -13.06
N TYR A 311 -4.76 -5.83 -12.36
CA TYR A 311 -5.46 -4.57 -12.57
C TYR A 311 -4.83 -3.81 -13.73
N ASP A 312 -5.57 -3.63 -14.83
CA ASP A 312 -5.06 -3.04 -16.07
C ASP A 312 -4.48 -1.63 -15.86
N ARG A 313 -5.19 -0.76 -15.14
CA ARG A 313 -4.69 0.60 -14.83
C ARG A 313 -3.40 0.56 -14.01
N GLY A 314 -3.25 -0.43 -13.11
CA GLY A 314 -2.04 -0.65 -12.33
C GLY A 314 -0.85 -1.02 -13.22
N ASN A 315 -1.03 -2.00 -14.11
CA ASN A 315 0.02 -2.41 -15.04
C ASN A 315 0.40 -1.27 -16.01
N ARG A 316 -0.58 -0.54 -16.54
CA ARG A 316 -0.32 0.63 -17.38
C ARG A 316 0.40 1.75 -16.64
N SER A 317 0.08 2.01 -15.38
CA SER A 317 0.80 2.99 -14.57
C SER A 317 2.25 2.58 -14.30
N ALA A 318 2.52 1.28 -14.12
CA ALA A 318 3.86 0.75 -13.99
C ALA A 318 4.70 1.00 -15.26
N LEU A 319 4.18 0.64 -16.43
CA LEU A 319 4.83 0.89 -17.72
C LEU A 319 5.07 2.38 -17.95
N CYS A 320 4.06 3.21 -17.67
CA CYS A 320 4.18 4.65 -17.78
C CYS A 320 5.34 5.19 -16.92
N SER A 321 5.47 4.73 -15.67
CA SER A 321 6.55 5.15 -14.77
C SER A 321 7.93 4.71 -15.29
N PHE A 322 8.08 3.48 -15.76
CA PHE A 322 9.32 3.00 -16.37
C PHE A 322 9.68 3.80 -17.63
N GLY A 323 8.71 4.12 -18.48
CA GLY A 323 8.89 4.97 -19.64
C GLY A 323 9.37 6.38 -19.27
N TYR A 324 8.87 6.95 -18.17
CA TYR A 324 9.34 8.25 -17.68
C TYR A 324 10.78 8.19 -17.19
N PHE A 325 11.18 7.19 -16.42
CA PHE A 325 12.56 7.02 -16.00
C PHE A 325 13.49 6.78 -17.19
N ALA A 326 13.04 6.03 -18.20
CA ALA A 326 13.83 5.75 -19.41
C ALA A 326 14.20 7.01 -20.20
N ARG A 327 13.41 8.09 -20.14
CA ARG A 327 13.72 9.39 -20.81
C ARG A 327 15.00 10.03 -20.28
N TYR A 328 15.43 9.66 -19.08
CA TYR A 328 16.64 10.21 -18.44
C TYR A 328 17.87 9.32 -18.61
N MET A 329 17.76 8.20 -19.33
CA MET A 329 18.94 7.43 -19.76
C MET A 329 19.83 8.35 -20.61
N ASN A 330 21.12 8.31 -20.36
CA ASN A 330 22.08 9.18 -21.05
C ASN A 330 23.40 8.44 -21.30
N PRO A 331 24.17 8.82 -22.34
CA PRO A 331 25.41 8.14 -22.71
C PRO A 331 26.53 8.26 -21.67
N ASP A 332 26.47 9.27 -20.83
CA ASP A 332 27.49 9.54 -19.81
C ASP A 332 27.22 8.76 -18.51
N TYR A 333 26.08 8.05 -18.41
CA TYR A 333 25.64 7.36 -17.20
C TYR A 333 25.59 8.30 -15.98
N ARG A 334 24.98 9.48 -16.15
CA ARG A 334 24.62 10.37 -15.04
C ARG A 334 23.36 9.83 -14.35
N PRO A 335 23.18 10.10 -13.03
CA PRO A 335 22.03 9.58 -12.26
C PRO A 335 20.69 9.92 -12.93
N ILE A 336 19.76 8.94 -12.88
CA ILE A 336 18.34 9.17 -13.18
C ILE A 336 17.73 9.97 -12.01
N PRO A 337 16.79 10.91 -12.26
CA PRO A 337 16.12 11.64 -11.19
C PRO A 337 15.38 10.70 -10.23
N SER A 338 15.42 11.02 -8.94
CA SER A 338 14.70 10.29 -7.90
C SER A 338 13.18 10.47 -8.00
N SER A 339 12.71 11.61 -8.52
CA SER A 339 11.29 11.91 -8.72
C SER A 339 11.09 12.72 -10.01
N ILE A 340 9.96 12.45 -10.67
CA ILE A 340 9.54 13.11 -11.92
C ILE A 340 8.08 13.52 -11.74
N ILE A 341 7.75 14.79 -12.03
CA ILE A 341 6.35 15.24 -11.98
C ILE A 341 5.57 14.80 -13.23
N ALA A 342 4.24 14.79 -13.10
CA ALA A 342 3.32 14.22 -14.09
C ALA A 342 3.45 14.79 -15.50
N GLU A 343 3.79 16.06 -15.65
CA GLU A 343 4.04 16.70 -16.93
C GLU A 343 5.39 16.31 -17.54
N GLY A 344 6.26 15.67 -16.76
CA GLY A 344 7.60 15.25 -17.19
C GLY A 344 8.58 16.40 -17.45
N THR A 345 8.28 17.60 -16.98
CA THR A 345 9.11 18.80 -17.19
C THR A 345 10.00 19.14 -16.00
N ASP A 346 9.54 18.80 -14.79
CA ASP A 346 10.31 18.99 -13.56
C ASP A 346 10.72 17.66 -12.94
N ILE A 347 11.83 17.70 -12.21
CA ILE A 347 12.41 16.56 -11.51
C ILE A 347 12.82 16.99 -10.11
N TRP A 348 12.98 15.99 -9.23
CA TRP A 348 13.62 16.19 -7.94
C TRP A 348 14.74 15.17 -7.74
N ASN A 349 15.90 15.66 -7.34
CA ASN A 349 17.07 14.88 -7.00
C ASN A 349 17.91 15.56 -5.89
N GLY A 350 17.21 16.23 -4.97
CA GLY A 350 17.85 17.06 -3.93
C GLY A 350 18.71 16.28 -2.94
N ALA A 351 18.54 14.96 -2.84
CA ALA A 351 19.36 14.08 -2.01
C ALA A 351 20.49 13.38 -2.80
N GLY A 352 20.73 13.76 -4.06
CA GLY A 352 21.66 13.10 -4.96
C GLY A 352 21.16 11.74 -5.45
N ASP A 353 22.09 10.85 -5.81
CA ASP A 353 21.81 9.46 -6.16
C ASP A 353 21.42 8.66 -4.89
N ARG A 354 20.19 8.19 -4.79
CA ARG A 354 19.66 7.40 -3.69
C ARG A 354 19.80 5.88 -3.93
N GLY A 355 20.50 5.46 -4.97
CA GLY A 355 20.45 4.10 -5.47
C GLY A 355 19.28 3.86 -6.44
N ASP A 356 18.73 4.94 -7.02
CA ASP A 356 17.52 4.91 -7.84
C ASP A 356 17.63 3.94 -9.02
N ALA A 357 18.82 3.85 -9.66
CA ALA A 357 19.04 2.89 -10.75
C ALA A 357 18.95 1.42 -10.28
N ALA A 358 19.42 1.11 -9.06
CA ALA A 358 19.29 -0.23 -8.49
C ALA A 358 17.82 -0.57 -8.20
N MET A 359 17.07 0.37 -7.62
CA MET A 359 15.63 0.25 -7.36
C MET A 359 14.84 0.01 -8.65
N ILE A 360 15.12 0.81 -9.69
CA ILE A 360 14.45 0.72 -11.00
C ILE A 360 14.74 -0.63 -11.65
N ALA A 361 16.01 -1.05 -11.73
CA ALA A 361 16.36 -2.35 -12.34
C ALA A 361 15.73 -3.52 -11.59
N TYR A 362 15.76 -3.49 -10.26
CA TYR A 362 15.13 -4.49 -9.40
C TYR A 362 13.62 -4.62 -9.67
N GLY A 363 12.90 -3.50 -9.64
CA GLY A 363 11.45 -3.51 -9.79
C GLY A 363 11.01 -3.78 -11.22
N ALA A 364 11.66 -3.19 -12.21
CA ALA A 364 11.33 -3.36 -13.62
C ALA A 364 11.52 -4.80 -14.11
N ALA A 365 12.61 -5.47 -13.73
CA ALA A 365 12.83 -6.86 -14.09
C ALA A 365 11.81 -7.80 -13.42
N ARG A 366 11.49 -7.59 -12.13
CA ARG A 366 10.48 -8.39 -11.42
C ARG A 366 9.07 -8.15 -11.97
N TYR A 367 8.72 -6.91 -12.27
CA TYR A 367 7.46 -6.55 -12.91
C TYR A 367 7.30 -7.28 -14.25
N ALA A 368 8.28 -7.16 -15.14
CA ALA A 368 8.23 -7.74 -16.47
C ALA A 368 8.10 -9.28 -16.47
N LEU A 369 8.85 -9.96 -15.60
CA LEU A 369 8.72 -11.39 -15.38
C LEU A 369 7.33 -11.78 -14.87
N ALA A 370 6.85 -11.10 -13.81
CA ALA A 370 5.54 -11.40 -13.23
C ALA A 370 4.39 -11.05 -14.16
N ARG A 371 4.53 -10.02 -15.00
CA ARG A 371 3.54 -9.64 -16.01
C ARG A 371 3.39 -10.70 -17.09
N GLY A 372 4.51 -11.32 -17.52
CA GLY A 372 4.51 -12.39 -18.49
C GLY A 372 4.14 -11.96 -19.91
N ASP A 373 4.34 -10.68 -20.23
CA ASP A 373 4.11 -10.10 -21.57
C ASP A 373 5.45 -9.77 -22.25
N ALA A 374 5.73 -10.40 -23.34
CA ALA A 374 7.01 -10.27 -24.04
C ALA A 374 7.20 -8.88 -24.67
N ALA A 375 6.12 -8.22 -25.11
CA ALA A 375 6.19 -6.90 -25.73
C ALA A 375 6.48 -5.83 -24.66
N GLU A 376 5.74 -5.82 -23.54
CA GLU A 376 6.00 -4.96 -22.41
C GLU A 376 7.42 -5.18 -21.83
N ALA A 377 7.85 -6.43 -21.74
CA ALA A 377 9.19 -6.78 -21.29
C ALA A 377 10.29 -6.25 -22.21
N ALA A 378 10.08 -6.33 -23.54
CA ALA A 378 11.02 -5.78 -24.51
C ALA A 378 11.10 -4.25 -24.46
N GLU A 379 9.99 -3.57 -24.16
CA GLU A 379 9.93 -2.12 -23.97
C GLU A 379 10.72 -1.68 -22.72
N VAL A 380 10.62 -2.43 -21.63
CA VAL A 380 11.27 -2.11 -20.35
C VAL A 380 12.75 -2.51 -20.32
N TRP A 381 13.16 -3.51 -21.14
CA TRP A 381 14.51 -4.05 -21.13
C TRP A 381 15.65 -3.03 -21.28
N PRO A 382 15.60 -2.04 -22.18
CA PRO A 382 16.68 -1.05 -22.32
C PRO A 382 16.94 -0.25 -21.03
N LEU A 383 15.88 0.04 -20.26
CA LEU A 383 16.01 0.72 -18.95
C LEU A 383 16.70 -0.21 -17.94
N VAL A 384 16.33 -1.48 -17.89
CA VAL A 384 16.99 -2.48 -17.02
C VAL A 384 18.47 -2.58 -17.36
N GLU A 385 18.84 -2.73 -18.63
CA GLU A 385 20.26 -2.78 -19.05
C GLU A 385 21.03 -1.53 -18.65
N TRP A 386 20.47 -0.35 -18.92
CA TRP A 386 21.11 0.91 -18.60
C TRP A 386 21.33 1.04 -17.07
N CYS A 387 20.34 0.75 -16.28
CA CYS A 387 20.43 0.80 -14.81
C CYS A 387 21.46 -0.20 -14.26
N LEU A 388 21.53 -1.42 -14.80
CA LEU A 388 22.54 -2.40 -14.42
C LEU A 388 23.96 -1.95 -14.78
N GLU A 389 24.14 -1.34 -15.92
CA GLU A 389 25.44 -0.79 -16.35
C GLU A 389 25.81 0.43 -15.52
N TYR A 390 24.85 1.31 -15.19
CA TYR A 390 25.04 2.43 -14.26
C TYR A 390 25.59 1.93 -12.92
N CYS A 391 24.93 0.98 -12.28
CA CYS A 391 25.38 0.40 -11.00
C CYS A 391 26.75 -0.26 -11.13
N ARG A 392 27.05 -0.93 -12.27
CA ARG A 392 28.38 -1.51 -12.52
C ARG A 392 29.48 -0.45 -12.51
N ARG A 393 29.23 0.71 -13.11
CA ARG A 393 30.17 1.85 -13.16
C ARG A 393 30.37 2.52 -11.81
N ARG A 394 29.39 2.37 -10.91
CA ARG A 394 29.41 2.89 -9.53
C ARG A 394 29.98 1.90 -8.51
N LEU A 395 30.50 0.75 -8.95
CA LEU A 395 31.17 -0.19 -8.03
C LEU A 395 32.43 0.46 -7.43
N THR A 396 32.52 0.41 -6.11
CA THR A 396 33.71 0.83 -5.33
C THR A 396 34.86 -0.16 -5.48
N GLY A 397 36.01 0.16 -4.94
CA GLY A 397 37.15 -0.77 -4.86
C GLY A 397 36.84 -2.06 -4.10
N ASP A 398 35.89 -2.04 -3.16
CA ASP A 398 35.40 -3.19 -2.41
C ASP A 398 34.31 -3.98 -3.17
N GLY A 399 33.89 -3.48 -4.33
CA GLY A 399 32.91 -4.15 -5.20
C GLY A 399 31.47 -4.08 -4.69
N VAL A 400 31.11 -3.05 -3.95
CA VAL A 400 29.75 -2.66 -3.58
C VAL A 400 29.35 -1.37 -4.33
N VAL A 401 28.04 -1.07 -4.41
CA VAL A 401 27.57 0.06 -5.22
C VAL A 401 27.61 1.36 -4.42
N ALA A 402 28.29 2.38 -4.95
CA ALA A 402 28.29 3.73 -4.40
C ALA A 402 26.97 4.45 -4.69
N SER A 403 26.50 5.24 -3.72
CA SER A 403 25.35 6.14 -3.81
C SER A 403 25.54 7.32 -2.86
N ASP A 404 24.88 8.46 -3.14
CA ASP A 404 25.04 9.67 -2.31
C ASP A 404 24.15 9.62 -1.07
N SER A 405 23.03 8.93 -1.16
CA SER A 405 22.07 8.74 -0.05
C SER A 405 21.28 7.43 -0.24
N ASP A 406 20.16 7.32 0.41
CA ASP A 406 19.18 6.24 0.26
C ASP A 406 17.76 6.80 0.06
N GLU A 407 16.76 5.92 0.00
CA GLU A 407 15.36 6.32 -0.15
C GLU A 407 14.83 7.23 0.97
N LEU A 408 15.53 7.32 2.11
CA LEU A 408 15.20 8.25 3.18
C LEU A 408 15.71 9.68 2.93
N GLU A 409 16.24 9.95 1.75
CA GLU A 409 16.49 11.28 1.21
C GLU A 409 17.42 12.14 2.09
N GLY A 410 18.44 11.50 2.67
CA GLY A 410 19.43 12.18 3.53
C GLY A 410 18.93 12.51 4.94
N ARG A 411 17.72 12.07 5.33
CA ARG A 411 17.22 12.23 6.71
C ARG A 411 18.06 11.46 7.74
N PHE A 412 18.69 10.38 7.29
CA PHE A 412 19.63 9.58 8.07
C PHE A 412 20.91 9.37 7.28
N PRO A 413 22.08 9.27 7.94
CA PRO A 413 23.32 8.98 7.25
C PRO A 413 23.24 7.65 6.47
N ALA A 414 23.72 7.65 5.22
CA ALA A 414 23.73 6.48 4.35
C ALA A 414 25.16 6.07 3.88
N GLY A 415 26.18 6.90 4.14
CA GLY A 415 27.55 6.69 3.69
C GLY A 415 27.70 6.87 2.17
N ASP A 416 28.92 6.61 1.66
CA ASP A 416 29.22 6.68 0.24
C ASP A 416 28.79 5.42 -0.53
N ALA A 417 28.45 4.36 0.18
CA ALA A 417 27.86 3.13 -0.32
C ALA A 417 27.02 2.52 0.81
N ASN A 418 25.84 2.02 0.49
CA ASN A 418 24.93 1.44 1.49
C ASN A 418 24.44 0.04 1.12
N LEU A 419 24.00 -0.66 2.16
CA LEU A 419 23.54 -2.03 2.10
C LEU A 419 22.31 -2.20 1.20
N CYS A 420 21.36 -1.23 1.23
CA CYS A 420 20.14 -1.28 0.45
C CYS A 420 20.46 -1.29 -1.05
N THR A 421 21.17 -0.27 -1.54
CA THR A 421 21.52 -0.13 -2.96
C THR A 421 22.24 -1.36 -3.50
N SER A 422 23.21 -1.88 -2.74
CA SER A 422 23.98 -3.07 -3.15
C SER A 422 23.13 -4.33 -3.16
N SER A 423 22.23 -4.51 -2.20
CA SER A 423 21.33 -5.67 -2.12
C SER A 423 20.29 -5.67 -3.23
N LEU A 424 19.71 -4.51 -3.56
CA LEU A 424 18.76 -4.38 -4.67
C LEU A 424 19.45 -4.63 -6.03
N TYR A 425 20.68 -4.11 -6.22
CA TYR A 425 21.46 -4.41 -7.42
C TYR A 425 21.76 -5.90 -7.57
N TYR A 426 22.04 -6.63 -6.46
CA TYR A 426 22.21 -8.07 -6.49
C TYR A 426 21.00 -8.79 -7.08
N ASP A 427 19.80 -8.50 -6.57
CA ASP A 427 18.58 -9.15 -7.07
C ASP A 427 18.22 -8.70 -8.49
N ALA A 428 18.49 -7.43 -8.82
CA ALA A 428 18.29 -6.89 -10.17
C ALA A 428 19.11 -7.68 -11.21
N LEU A 429 20.37 -8.03 -10.91
CA LEU A 429 21.22 -8.84 -11.78
C LEU A 429 20.63 -10.24 -12.01
N LEU A 430 20.13 -10.90 -10.96
CA LEU A 430 19.53 -12.23 -11.07
C LEU A 430 18.20 -12.17 -11.85
N SER A 431 17.34 -11.22 -11.52
CA SER A 431 16.05 -11.04 -12.18
C SER A 431 16.23 -10.66 -13.66
N ALA A 432 17.21 -9.80 -13.97
CA ALA A 432 17.53 -9.44 -15.36
C ALA A 432 18.13 -10.62 -16.16
N ALA A 433 18.92 -11.50 -15.51
CA ALA A 433 19.39 -12.72 -16.19
C ALA A 433 18.23 -13.64 -16.59
N MET A 434 17.22 -13.80 -15.72
CA MET A 434 16.02 -14.56 -16.02
C MET A 434 15.20 -13.89 -17.14
N LEU A 435 14.95 -12.59 -17.02
CA LEU A 435 14.21 -11.80 -18.01
C LEU A 435 14.91 -11.82 -19.37
N GLY A 436 16.24 -11.70 -19.41
CA GLY A 436 17.03 -11.73 -20.62
C GLY A 436 16.97 -13.08 -21.34
N ARG A 437 16.83 -14.20 -20.61
CA ARG A 437 16.60 -15.52 -21.23
C ARG A 437 15.26 -15.56 -21.98
N GLU A 438 14.21 -15.05 -21.38
CA GLU A 438 12.88 -14.93 -21.99
C GLU A 438 12.91 -14.03 -23.25
N LEU A 439 13.73 -12.98 -23.22
CA LEU A 439 13.92 -12.06 -24.34
C LEU A 439 15.04 -12.49 -25.32
N HIS A 440 15.56 -13.71 -25.21
CA HIS A 440 16.62 -14.26 -26.06
C HIS A 440 17.88 -13.38 -26.17
N LYS A 441 18.27 -12.72 -25.07
CA LYS A 441 19.48 -11.91 -25.00
C LYS A 441 20.74 -12.79 -25.01
N PRO A 442 21.90 -12.24 -25.43
CA PRO A 442 23.15 -13.03 -25.54
C PRO A 442 23.53 -13.73 -24.25
N ALA A 443 23.73 -15.05 -24.28
CA ALA A 443 24.08 -15.86 -23.09
C ALA A 443 25.28 -15.31 -22.34
N ARG A 444 26.33 -14.85 -23.06
CA ARG A 444 27.52 -14.24 -22.45
C ARG A 444 27.20 -13.05 -21.54
N GLN A 445 26.19 -12.23 -21.92
CA GLN A 445 25.73 -11.10 -21.12
C GLN A 445 25.04 -11.59 -19.86
N LEU A 446 24.14 -12.56 -19.98
CA LEU A 446 23.36 -13.10 -18.86
C LEU A 446 24.27 -13.82 -17.86
N ASP A 447 25.21 -14.62 -18.35
CA ASP A 447 26.24 -15.26 -17.51
C ASP A 447 27.12 -14.21 -16.76
N ALA A 448 27.37 -13.06 -17.39
CA ALA A 448 28.10 -11.98 -16.75
C ALA A 448 27.28 -11.34 -15.60
N TYR A 449 25.96 -11.23 -15.75
CA TYR A 449 25.07 -10.77 -14.66
C TYR A 449 25.11 -11.75 -13.47
N GLU A 450 24.96 -13.05 -13.73
CA GLU A 450 25.01 -14.07 -12.67
C GLU A 450 26.35 -14.13 -11.94
N ARG A 451 27.47 -14.07 -12.68
CA ARG A 451 28.81 -14.00 -12.08
C ARG A 451 29.00 -12.77 -11.22
N ARG A 452 28.47 -11.61 -11.67
CA ARG A 452 28.55 -10.35 -10.93
C ARG A 452 27.68 -10.43 -9.67
N ALA A 453 26.47 -10.98 -9.75
CA ALA A 453 25.63 -11.22 -8.59
C ALA A 453 26.34 -12.11 -7.54
N ALA A 454 26.94 -13.21 -7.97
CA ALA A 454 27.67 -14.10 -7.06
C ALA A 454 28.88 -13.41 -6.39
N ALA A 455 29.59 -12.55 -7.11
CA ALA A 455 30.68 -11.74 -6.54
C ALA A 455 30.15 -10.69 -5.57
N LEU A 456 29.07 -9.98 -5.95
CA LEU A 456 28.47 -8.93 -5.14
C LEU A 456 27.92 -9.48 -3.82
N ARG A 457 27.27 -10.64 -3.81
CA ARG A 457 26.82 -11.31 -2.57
C ARG A 457 27.96 -11.48 -1.55
N LYS A 458 29.13 -11.94 -2.00
CA LYS A 458 30.31 -12.08 -1.15
C LYS A 458 30.85 -10.73 -0.69
N ASN A 459 30.81 -9.72 -1.57
CA ASN A 459 31.27 -8.38 -1.25
C ASN A 459 30.36 -7.68 -0.24
N ILE A 460 29.05 -7.88 -0.33
CA ILE A 460 28.05 -7.36 0.63
C ILE A 460 28.38 -7.90 2.04
N ASP A 461 28.55 -9.21 2.18
CA ASP A 461 28.90 -9.79 3.49
C ASP A 461 30.25 -9.28 4.01
N ARG A 462 31.27 -9.23 3.15
CA ARG A 462 32.62 -8.78 3.53
C ARG A 462 32.65 -7.29 3.91
N HIS A 463 31.92 -6.42 3.19
CA HIS A 463 31.97 -4.96 3.37
C HIS A 463 31.06 -4.47 4.49
N PHE A 464 29.83 -4.97 4.51
CA PHE A 464 28.82 -4.52 5.47
C PHE A 464 28.70 -5.42 6.69
N GLY A 465 29.09 -6.70 6.62
CA GLY A 465 28.98 -7.64 7.73
C GLY A 465 29.83 -7.26 8.94
N GLY A 466 29.29 -7.45 10.14
CA GLY A 466 30.01 -7.23 11.39
C GLY A 466 29.11 -6.96 12.59
N MET A 467 29.75 -6.76 13.72
CA MET A 467 29.08 -6.46 14.99
C MET A 467 28.48 -5.03 14.96
N VAL A 468 27.19 -4.93 15.25
CA VAL A 468 26.47 -3.66 15.45
C VAL A 468 25.61 -3.79 16.70
N GLU A 469 25.89 -2.97 17.70
CA GLU A 469 25.14 -2.93 18.97
C GLU A 469 24.93 -4.30 19.65
N GLY A 470 25.88 -5.23 19.48
CA GLY A 470 25.86 -6.57 20.09
C GLY A 470 25.35 -7.70 19.18
N PHE A 471 24.95 -7.41 17.94
CA PHE A 471 24.50 -8.39 16.97
C PHE A 471 25.51 -8.55 15.83
N ASP A 472 25.83 -9.76 15.43
CA ASP A 472 26.66 -10.06 14.26
C ASP A 472 25.81 -10.02 12.97
N THR A 473 25.44 -8.80 12.58
CA THR A 473 24.55 -8.50 11.46
C THR A 473 25.26 -7.64 10.40
N TYR A 474 24.62 -6.65 9.87
CA TYR A 474 25.15 -5.73 8.87
C TYR A 474 25.27 -4.30 9.42
N ARG A 475 26.39 -3.65 9.15
CA ARG A 475 26.48 -2.19 9.14
C ARG A 475 25.75 -1.69 7.91
N TYR A 476 24.96 -0.64 8.06
CA TYR A 476 24.24 -0.10 6.91
C TYR A 476 25.18 0.59 5.90
N TYR A 477 26.27 1.18 6.40
CA TYR A 477 27.37 1.76 5.64
C TYR A 477 28.68 1.66 6.45
N THR A 478 29.82 1.96 5.81
CA THR A 478 31.12 1.93 6.48
C THR A 478 31.18 2.92 7.65
N GLY A 479 31.52 2.46 8.85
CA GLY A 479 31.55 3.28 10.06
C GLY A 479 30.21 3.41 10.79
N ASN A 480 29.13 2.79 10.27
CA ASN A 480 27.84 2.78 10.97
C ASN A 480 27.91 1.86 12.23
N ASP A 481 27.62 2.44 13.38
CA ASP A 481 27.64 1.79 14.70
C ASP A 481 26.25 1.60 15.33
N ARG A 482 25.19 2.04 14.64
CA ARG A 482 23.79 1.95 15.07
C ARG A 482 23.01 0.98 14.20
N LEU A 483 22.12 0.20 14.81
CA LEU A 483 21.19 -0.63 14.04
C LEU A 483 20.28 0.23 13.18
N ARG A 484 20.07 -0.19 11.95
CA ARG A 484 19.14 0.38 10.98
C ARG A 484 18.12 -0.68 10.60
N ALA A 485 16.85 -0.31 10.43
CA ALA A 485 15.83 -1.25 9.98
C ALA A 485 16.18 -1.91 8.63
N TRP A 486 16.88 -1.19 7.76
CA TRP A 486 17.28 -1.66 6.43
C TRP A 486 18.29 -2.81 6.40
N ILE A 487 18.78 -3.29 7.55
CA ILE A 487 19.50 -4.58 7.62
C ILE A 487 18.61 -5.76 7.19
N CYS A 488 17.28 -5.55 7.04
CA CYS A 488 16.35 -6.55 6.54
C CYS A 488 16.43 -6.75 5.01
N ILE A 489 16.97 -5.79 4.25
CA ILE A 489 16.96 -5.86 2.77
C ILE A 489 17.73 -7.08 2.23
N PRO A 490 18.90 -7.45 2.72
CA PRO A 490 19.55 -8.71 2.33
C PRO A 490 18.63 -9.92 2.40
N LEU A 491 17.85 -10.06 3.48
CA LEU A 491 16.92 -11.19 3.66
C LEU A 491 15.84 -11.21 2.56
N THR A 492 15.35 -10.04 2.12
CA THR A 492 14.30 -9.97 1.09
C THR A 492 14.78 -10.40 -0.29
N VAL A 493 16.07 -10.35 -0.52
CA VAL A 493 16.71 -10.75 -1.80
C VAL A 493 17.44 -12.09 -1.72
N GLY A 494 17.31 -12.79 -0.58
CA GLY A 494 17.87 -14.13 -0.38
C GLY A 494 19.36 -14.15 -0.02
N ILE A 495 19.87 -13.08 0.60
CA ILE A 495 21.18 -13.01 1.21
C ILE A 495 20.99 -13.31 2.69
N ASP A 496 21.39 -14.49 3.14
CA ASP A 496 21.06 -15.09 4.44
C ASP A 496 22.28 -15.45 5.30
N GLU A 497 23.49 -14.99 4.94
CA GLU A 497 24.75 -15.28 5.64
C GLU A 497 24.71 -14.89 7.12
N ARG A 498 23.94 -13.86 7.49
CA ARG A 498 23.81 -13.34 8.86
C ARG A 498 22.36 -13.32 9.35
N LYS A 499 21.53 -14.25 8.84
CA LYS A 499 20.08 -14.19 9.05
C LYS A 499 19.69 -14.27 10.52
N GLU A 500 20.28 -15.18 11.30
CA GLU A 500 19.88 -15.41 12.70
C GLU A 500 20.02 -14.12 13.52
N ALA A 501 21.21 -13.53 13.51
CA ALA A 501 21.48 -12.30 14.28
C ALA A 501 20.78 -11.08 13.69
N THR A 502 20.54 -11.04 12.36
CA THR A 502 19.76 -9.96 11.71
C THR A 502 18.30 -10.01 12.15
N VAL A 503 17.68 -11.19 12.15
CA VAL A 503 16.30 -11.37 12.63
C VAL A 503 16.18 -11.04 14.12
N GLU A 504 17.18 -11.43 14.92
CA GLU A 504 17.23 -11.10 16.34
C GLU A 504 17.36 -9.58 16.58
N ALA A 505 18.21 -8.91 15.81
CA ALA A 505 18.40 -7.46 15.89
C ALA A 505 17.12 -6.70 15.50
N LEU A 506 16.43 -7.10 14.42
CA LEU A 506 15.19 -6.46 13.94
C LEU A 506 14.11 -6.48 15.02
N PHE A 507 13.92 -7.60 15.69
CA PHE A 507 12.88 -7.76 16.70
C PHE A 507 13.36 -7.55 18.13
N SER A 508 14.57 -7.02 18.32
CA SER A 508 15.06 -6.60 19.62
C SER A 508 14.40 -5.30 20.10
N PRO A 509 14.39 -5.02 21.41
CA PRO A 509 13.91 -3.74 21.93
C PRO A 509 14.67 -2.50 21.43
N LYS A 510 15.76 -2.68 20.67
CA LYS A 510 16.51 -1.59 20.05
C LYS A 510 15.86 -1.07 18.78
N LEU A 511 15.12 -1.91 18.05
CA LEU A 511 14.43 -1.55 16.81
C LEU A 511 12.92 -1.75 16.89
N TRP A 512 12.44 -2.83 17.52
CA TRP A 512 11.00 -3.11 17.56
C TRP A 512 10.28 -2.28 18.63
N THR A 513 9.16 -1.67 18.24
CA THR A 513 8.25 -0.92 19.09
C THR A 513 6.81 -1.39 18.90
N GLU A 514 5.91 -0.90 19.73
CA GLU A 514 4.45 -1.12 19.55
C GLU A 514 3.91 -0.63 18.20
N ASN A 515 4.61 0.30 17.53
CA ASN A 515 4.22 0.85 16.22
C ASN A 515 4.93 0.19 15.04
N GLY A 516 5.81 -0.76 15.27
CA GLY A 516 6.66 -1.38 14.27
C GLY A 516 8.14 -1.06 14.45
N LEU A 517 8.93 -1.16 13.38
CA LEU A 517 10.38 -0.94 13.43
C LEU A 517 10.76 0.53 13.41
N LEU A 518 11.61 0.92 14.35
CA LEU A 518 12.34 2.19 14.26
C LEU A 518 13.26 2.17 13.03
N THR A 519 13.37 3.30 12.36
CA THR A 519 14.31 3.47 11.25
C THR A 519 15.75 3.25 11.69
N ARG A 520 16.08 3.71 12.90
CA ARG A 520 17.40 3.59 13.52
C ARG A 520 17.26 3.42 15.04
N SER A 521 18.12 2.60 15.64
CA SER A 521 18.16 2.43 17.09
C SER A 521 18.44 3.75 17.81
N GLY A 522 17.74 3.98 18.94
CA GLY A 522 17.85 5.21 19.73
C GLY A 522 17.18 6.44 19.11
N ASP A 523 16.46 6.29 18.01
CA ASP A 523 15.59 7.31 17.41
C ASP A 523 14.14 7.10 17.82
N LYS A 524 13.24 7.99 17.38
CA LYS A 524 11.79 7.89 17.62
C LYS A 524 11.00 7.67 16.33
N THR A 525 11.66 7.78 15.19
CA THR A 525 11.03 7.69 13.87
C THR A 525 10.90 6.23 13.47
N PHE A 526 9.68 5.79 13.18
CA PHE A 526 9.42 4.54 12.48
C PHE A 526 8.77 4.81 11.13
N TRP A 527 8.99 3.88 10.20
CA TRP A 527 8.39 3.89 8.87
C TRP A 527 7.79 2.52 8.61
N ASP A 528 6.52 2.47 8.20
CA ASP A 528 5.87 1.19 7.93
C ASP A 528 6.60 0.40 6.84
N ARG A 529 7.17 1.07 5.84
CA ARG A 529 7.98 0.40 4.81
C ARG A 529 9.11 -0.44 5.39
N SER A 530 9.76 0.03 6.45
CA SER A 530 10.80 -0.73 7.15
C SER A 530 10.26 -2.02 7.77
N THR A 531 9.12 -1.92 8.45
CA THR A 531 8.44 -3.08 9.06
C THR A 531 7.98 -4.07 8.00
N LEU A 532 7.39 -3.57 6.90
CA LEU A 532 6.87 -4.39 5.81
C LEU A 532 7.99 -5.12 5.05
N TYR A 533 9.11 -4.44 4.80
CA TYR A 533 10.30 -5.08 4.25
C TYR A 533 10.86 -6.14 5.18
N ALA A 534 10.99 -5.84 6.47
CA ALA A 534 11.49 -6.80 7.44
C ALA A 534 10.62 -8.06 7.51
N LEU A 535 9.30 -7.91 7.59
CA LEU A 535 8.38 -9.05 7.61
C LEU A 535 8.52 -9.91 6.34
N ARG A 536 8.60 -9.28 5.15
CA ARG A 536 8.84 -10.00 3.90
C ARG A 536 10.16 -10.76 3.91
N GLY A 537 11.26 -10.12 4.35
CA GLY A 537 12.58 -10.73 4.43
C GLY A 537 12.66 -11.86 5.46
N VAL A 538 12.02 -11.70 6.60
CA VAL A 538 11.99 -12.72 7.67
C VAL A 538 11.20 -13.95 7.22
N TYR A 539 10.09 -13.81 6.50
CA TYR A 539 9.43 -14.93 5.85
C TYR A 539 10.33 -15.59 4.79
N ALA A 540 10.96 -14.80 3.92
CA ALA A 540 11.85 -15.32 2.88
C ALA A 540 13.00 -16.14 3.48
N SER A 541 13.57 -15.70 4.62
CA SER A 541 14.64 -16.39 5.33
C SER A 541 14.19 -17.65 6.06
N GLY A 542 12.88 -17.94 6.12
CA GLY A 542 12.33 -19.15 6.71
C GLY A 542 11.89 -19.06 8.16
N GLU A 543 11.96 -17.88 8.78
CA GLU A 543 11.55 -17.64 10.16
C GLU A 543 10.02 -17.43 10.27
N THR A 544 9.26 -18.42 9.79
CA THR A 544 7.81 -18.36 9.58
C THR A 544 7.03 -17.98 10.83
N GLU A 545 7.28 -18.65 11.95
CA GLU A 545 6.49 -18.43 13.18
C GLU A 545 6.69 -17.02 13.73
N LYS A 546 7.95 -16.58 13.74
CA LYS A 546 8.30 -15.23 14.20
C LYS A 546 7.66 -14.19 13.28
N ALA A 547 7.80 -14.32 11.97
CA ALA A 547 7.21 -13.41 11.00
C ALA A 547 5.68 -13.35 11.12
N THR A 548 5.01 -14.50 11.31
CA THR A 548 3.55 -14.56 11.46
C THR A 548 3.08 -13.85 12.73
N GLY A 549 3.75 -14.06 13.86
CA GLY A 549 3.38 -13.37 15.10
C GLY A 549 3.44 -11.84 14.97
N TYR A 550 4.49 -11.34 14.33
CA TYR A 550 4.64 -9.89 14.10
C TYR A 550 3.72 -9.36 12.99
N LEU A 551 3.42 -10.17 11.96
CA LEU A 551 2.45 -9.79 10.92
C LEU A 551 1.03 -9.69 11.48
N SER A 552 0.58 -10.66 12.29
CA SER A 552 -0.73 -10.62 12.95
C SER A 552 -0.83 -9.39 13.87
N TYR A 553 0.22 -9.12 14.67
CA TYR A 553 0.28 -7.92 15.51
C TYR A 553 0.16 -6.63 14.69
N TYR A 554 1.01 -6.47 13.67
CA TYR A 554 1.01 -5.29 12.78
C TYR A 554 -0.35 -5.10 12.11
N SER A 555 -0.92 -6.18 11.55
CA SER A 555 -2.23 -6.15 10.89
C SER A 555 -3.34 -5.74 11.86
N GLY A 556 -3.32 -6.26 13.10
CA GLY A 556 -4.25 -5.86 14.14
C GLY A 556 -4.17 -4.36 14.48
N VAL A 557 -2.96 -3.84 14.63
CA VAL A 557 -2.74 -2.41 14.92
C VAL A 557 -3.21 -1.50 13.78
N ARG A 558 -2.90 -1.85 12.51
CA ARG A 558 -3.25 -1.02 11.35
C ARG A 558 -4.69 -1.17 10.89
N LEU A 559 -5.32 -2.31 11.14
CA LEU A 559 -6.70 -2.54 10.73
C LEU A 559 -7.73 -2.22 11.81
N LEU A 560 -7.41 -2.50 13.08
CA LEU A 560 -8.38 -2.47 14.19
C LEU A 560 -7.98 -1.50 15.32
N GLY A 561 -6.86 -0.80 15.19
CA GLY A 561 -6.35 0.12 16.19
C GLY A 561 -6.98 1.51 16.13
N ASP A 562 -6.19 2.52 16.50
CA ASP A 562 -6.65 3.91 16.60
C ASP A 562 -6.57 4.66 15.26
N HIS A 563 -5.78 4.17 14.32
CA HIS A 563 -5.61 4.77 12.99
C HIS A 563 -5.69 3.68 11.91
N VAL A 564 -6.77 3.67 11.16
CA VAL A 564 -7.19 2.57 10.29
C VAL A 564 -7.62 3.08 8.91
N PRO A 565 -7.68 2.23 7.85
CA PRO A 565 -7.41 0.79 7.83
C PRO A 565 -6.09 0.43 7.12
N TYR A 566 -5.22 1.37 6.86
CA TYR A 566 -4.08 1.21 5.94
C TYR A 566 -2.73 1.32 6.66
N ALA A 567 -1.69 0.81 6.00
CA ALA A 567 -0.31 1.15 6.31
C ALA A 567 -0.08 2.66 6.22
N ILE A 568 0.85 3.19 7.02
CA ILE A 568 1.15 4.62 7.08
C ILE A 568 2.57 4.91 6.57
N GLU A 569 2.83 6.16 6.18
CA GLU A 569 4.17 6.59 5.79
C GLU A 569 5.14 6.48 6.96
N ALA A 570 4.98 7.33 7.96
CA ALA A 570 5.93 7.48 9.05
C ALA A 570 5.31 8.16 10.28
N TRP A 571 5.97 8.01 11.42
CA TRP A 571 5.66 8.68 12.67
C TRP A 571 6.95 9.04 13.42
N PRO A 572 7.07 10.20 14.04
CA PRO A 572 6.12 11.35 14.07
C PRO A 572 6.11 12.16 12.78
N GLU A 573 7.03 11.91 11.88
CA GLU A 573 7.07 12.50 10.54
C GLU A 573 5.89 12.00 9.71
N GLY A 574 5.43 12.79 8.73
CA GLY A 574 4.39 12.35 7.81
C GLY A 574 2.96 12.38 8.34
N SER A 575 2.73 12.66 9.63
CA SER A 575 1.40 12.72 10.25
C SER A 575 0.55 11.47 10.00
N GLN A 576 1.16 10.30 9.97
CA GLN A 576 0.51 9.00 9.74
C GLN A 576 -0.27 8.93 8.41
N ARG A 577 0.22 9.55 7.34
CA ARG A 577 -0.47 9.53 6.04
C ARG A 577 -0.60 8.12 5.51
N HIS A 578 -1.76 7.82 4.95
CA HIS A 578 -2.05 6.57 4.26
C HIS A 578 -1.46 6.58 2.84
N LEU A 579 -0.14 6.50 2.70
CA LEU A 579 0.48 6.38 1.39
C LEU A 579 0.20 5.00 0.77
N SER A 580 0.02 4.99 -0.54
CA SER A 580 -0.41 3.78 -1.25
C SER A 580 0.72 2.77 -1.49
N ALA A 581 1.97 3.22 -1.56
CA ALA A 581 3.12 2.35 -1.79
C ALA A 581 3.36 1.35 -0.65
N GLU A 582 3.17 1.76 0.60
CA GLU A 582 3.22 0.89 1.78
C GLU A 582 2.16 -0.21 1.72
N SER A 583 0.98 0.11 1.23
CA SER A 583 -0.08 -0.91 1.02
C SER A 583 0.32 -1.95 -0.04
N GLY A 584 1.02 -1.54 -1.10
CA GLY A 584 1.63 -2.46 -2.06
C GLY A 584 2.69 -3.37 -1.42
N LEU A 585 3.54 -2.82 -0.54
CA LEU A 585 4.51 -3.62 0.22
C LEU A 585 3.83 -4.65 1.12
N TYR A 586 2.73 -4.29 1.80
CA TYR A 586 1.96 -5.25 2.59
C TYR A 586 1.49 -6.42 1.72
N CYS A 587 0.93 -6.15 0.55
CA CYS A 587 0.50 -7.20 -0.38
C CYS A 587 1.67 -8.13 -0.77
N ARG A 588 2.87 -7.58 -0.93
CA ARG A 588 4.07 -8.36 -1.27
C ARG A 588 4.58 -9.23 -0.11
N ILE A 589 4.27 -8.91 1.15
CA ILE A 589 4.54 -9.84 2.26
C ILE A 589 3.80 -11.15 2.03
N LEU A 590 2.53 -11.08 1.59
CA LEU A 590 1.73 -12.28 1.36
C LEU A 590 2.21 -13.02 0.10
N THR A 591 2.33 -12.35 -1.04
CA THR A 591 2.71 -13.01 -2.30
C THR A 591 4.17 -13.51 -2.28
N GLU A 592 5.13 -12.67 -1.91
CA GLU A 592 6.57 -12.98 -1.98
C GLU A 592 7.12 -13.58 -0.67
N GLY A 593 6.53 -13.24 0.49
CA GLY A 593 6.95 -13.75 1.79
C GLY A 593 6.22 -15.05 2.18
N VAL A 594 4.91 -14.98 2.45
CA VAL A 594 4.10 -16.10 2.94
C VAL A 594 3.98 -17.21 1.90
N PHE A 595 3.59 -16.89 0.67
CA PHE A 595 3.55 -17.87 -0.43
C PHE A 595 4.93 -18.11 -1.05
N GLY A 596 5.86 -17.18 -0.89
CA GLY A 596 7.23 -17.30 -1.41
C GLY A 596 7.28 -17.38 -2.93
N ILE A 597 6.42 -16.61 -3.62
CA ILE A 597 6.39 -16.56 -5.09
C ILE A 597 7.56 -15.71 -5.58
N ARG A 598 8.45 -16.32 -6.38
CA ARG A 598 9.53 -15.63 -7.07
C ARG A 598 9.42 -15.86 -8.58
N PRO A 599 9.24 -14.82 -9.38
CA PRO A 599 9.21 -14.94 -10.84
C PRO A 599 10.52 -15.52 -11.39
N THR A 600 10.45 -16.45 -12.33
CA THR A 600 11.62 -17.09 -12.98
C THR A 600 11.55 -17.07 -14.49
N GLY A 601 10.39 -16.76 -15.06
CA GLY A 601 10.14 -16.61 -16.49
C GLY A 601 8.74 -16.06 -16.74
N PHE A 602 8.36 -15.84 -18.01
CA PHE A 602 7.06 -15.28 -18.38
C PHE A 602 5.88 -16.19 -18.00
N ARG A 603 6.11 -17.48 -17.90
CA ARG A 603 5.11 -18.50 -17.53
C ARG A 603 5.55 -19.32 -16.32
N SER A 604 6.61 -18.91 -15.62
CA SER A 604 7.18 -19.73 -14.56
C SER A 604 7.58 -18.91 -13.32
N PHE A 605 7.48 -19.58 -12.18
CA PHE A 605 7.91 -19.05 -10.89
C PHE A 605 8.35 -20.18 -9.96
N THR A 606 9.12 -19.85 -8.95
CA THR A 606 9.30 -20.74 -7.79
C THR A 606 8.32 -20.37 -6.70
N LEU A 607 7.85 -21.38 -5.96
CA LEU A 607 6.94 -21.27 -4.84
C LEU A 607 7.59 -21.89 -3.60
N THR A 608 7.74 -21.12 -2.53
CA THR A 608 8.35 -21.57 -1.27
C THR A 608 7.42 -21.24 -0.10
N PRO A 609 6.31 -21.97 0.06
CA PRO A 609 5.27 -21.62 1.02
C PRO A 609 5.77 -21.66 2.47
N ARG A 610 5.33 -20.72 3.28
CA ARG A 610 5.64 -20.55 4.70
C ARG A 610 4.37 -20.73 5.53
N LEU A 611 3.85 -21.96 5.58
CA LEU A 611 2.63 -22.28 6.32
C LEU A 611 2.89 -22.27 7.83
N PRO A 612 2.34 -21.31 8.60
CA PRO A 612 2.53 -21.23 10.05
C PRO A 612 2.00 -22.48 10.76
N ALA A 613 2.59 -22.86 11.89
CA ALA A 613 2.21 -24.06 12.63
C ALA A 613 0.75 -24.07 13.07
N ALA A 614 0.21 -22.92 13.43
CA ALA A 614 -1.19 -22.76 13.84
C ALA A 614 -2.19 -22.82 12.68
N TRP A 615 -1.73 -22.75 11.42
CA TRP A 615 -2.62 -22.77 10.26
C TRP A 615 -2.71 -24.18 9.67
N ASP A 616 -3.92 -24.63 9.38
CA ASP A 616 -4.17 -25.89 8.67
C ASP A 616 -4.09 -25.71 7.15
N ARG A 617 -4.37 -24.51 6.66
CA ARG A 617 -4.36 -24.14 5.25
C ARG A 617 -4.01 -22.67 5.03
N MET A 618 -3.65 -22.34 3.80
CA MET A 618 -3.64 -20.98 3.24
C MET A 618 -3.84 -21.06 1.73
N ASN A 619 -4.67 -20.17 1.18
CA ASN A 619 -5.01 -20.14 -0.23
C ASN A 619 -4.78 -18.75 -0.80
N LEU A 620 -4.31 -18.70 -2.04
CA LEU A 620 -4.25 -17.48 -2.83
C LEU A 620 -4.97 -17.74 -4.14
N ARG A 621 -6.17 -17.17 -4.28
CA ARG A 621 -7.06 -17.46 -5.40
C ARG A 621 -7.10 -16.32 -6.41
N ASN A 622 -7.39 -16.68 -7.65
CA ASN A 622 -7.53 -15.74 -8.75
C ASN A 622 -6.31 -14.81 -8.90
N VAL A 623 -5.12 -15.39 -8.83
CA VAL A 623 -3.86 -14.69 -9.13
C VAL A 623 -3.78 -14.43 -10.62
N ARG A 624 -3.46 -13.20 -11.03
CA ARG A 624 -3.49 -12.74 -12.42
C ARG A 624 -2.10 -12.46 -13.00
N ALA A 625 -1.09 -13.18 -12.57
CA ALA A 625 0.29 -13.00 -12.99
C ALA A 625 0.73 -14.01 -14.06
N PHE A 626 1.91 -13.80 -14.62
CA PHE A 626 2.54 -14.69 -15.60
C PHE A 626 1.68 -14.92 -16.86
N GLY A 627 0.98 -13.86 -17.30
CA GLY A 627 0.08 -13.90 -18.44
C GLY A 627 -1.09 -14.88 -18.27
N SER A 628 -1.46 -15.26 -17.06
CA SER A 628 -2.43 -16.31 -16.76
C SER A 628 -3.29 -15.98 -15.53
N ALA A 629 -4.31 -16.83 -15.30
CA ALA A 629 -5.11 -16.84 -14.07
C ALA A 629 -4.96 -18.20 -13.39
N PHE A 630 -4.62 -18.21 -12.11
CA PHE A 630 -4.38 -19.45 -11.37
C PHE A 630 -4.65 -19.29 -9.89
N ASP A 631 -4.78 -20.44 -9.21
CA ASP A 631 -4.95 -20.53 -7.75
C ASP A 631 -3.78 -21.31 -7.15
N ILE A 632 -3.41 -20.97 -5.92
CA ILE A 632 -2.45 -21.70 -5.09
C ILE A 632 -3.16 -22.14 -3.83
N GLU A 633 -3.13 -23.43 -3.56
CA GLU A 633 -3.63 -24.04 -2.34
C GLU A 633 -2.48 -24.69 -1.58
N VAL A 634 -2.36 -24.39 -0.29
CA VAL A 634 -1.38 -25.00 0.61
C VAL A 634 -2.13 -25.55 1.81
N ARG A 635 -2.01 -26.85 2.06
CA ARG A 635 -2.65 -27.54 3.18
C ARG A 635 -1.61 -28.26 4.02
N ARG A 636 -1.82 -28.29 5.33
CA ARG A 636 -0.98 -29.08 6.23
C ARG A 636 -1.16 -30.56 5.95
N ALA A 637 -0.05 -31.29 5.94
CA ALA A 637 -0.01 -32.73 5.80
C ALA A 637 0.69 -33.36 7.01
N ALA A 638 0.56 -34.67 7.19
CA ALA A 638 1.18 -35.40 8.31
C ALA A 638 2.72 -35.17 8.40
N LYS A 639 3.38 -34.97 7.27
CA LYS A 639 4.80 -34.56 7.20
C LYS A 639 4.94 -33.41 6.19
N GLY A 640 5.03 -32.16 6.69
CA GLY A 640 5.17 -30.98 5.85
C GLY A 640 3.82 -30.41 5.38
N MET A 641 3.71 -30.12 4.10
CA MET A 641 2.52 -29.51 3.49
C MET A 641 2.26 -30.07 2.09
N GLU A 642 1.02 -30.09 1.66
CA GLU A 642 0.64 -30.35 0.30
C GLU A 642 0.37 -29.02 -0.41
N VAL A 643 0.95 -28.83 -1.59
CA VAL A 643 0.81 -27.65 -2.42
C VAL A 643 0.18 -28.05 -3.73
N ALA A 644 -0.89 -27.37 -4.11
CA ALA A 644 -1.52 -27.50 -5.41
C ALA A 644 -1.57 -26.15 -6.12
N VAL A 645 -1.29 -26.14 -7.43
CA VAL A 645 -1.51 -24.99 -8.29
C VAL A 645 -2.49 -25.43 -9.38
N THR A 646 -3.55 -24.64 -9.54
CA THR A 646 -4.58 -24.89 -10.57
C THR A 646 -4.67 -23.68 -11.50
N GLN A 647 -4.80 -23.92 -12.80
CA GLN A 647 -4.98 -22.92 -13.85
C GLN A 647 -6.25 -23.25 -14.60
N ASP A 648 -7.18 -22.30 -14.71
CA ASP A 648 -8.49 -22.48 -15.38
C ASP A 648 -9.25 -23.74 -14.90
N GLY A 649 -9.16 -24.01 -13.59
CA GLY A 649 -9.78 -25.16 -12.94
C GLY A 649 -9.08 -26.51 -13.19
N ARG A 650 -7.94 -26.54 -13.90
CA ARG A 650 -7.12 -27.74 -14.11
C ARG A 650 -5.91 -27.71 -13.20
N GLU A 651 -5.56 -28.87 -12.64
CA GLU A 651 -4.37 -29.00 -11.83
C GLU A 651 -3.11 -28.95 -12.70
N VAL A 652 -2.26 -27.95 -12.47
CA VAL A 652 -0.94 -27.82 -13.10
C VAL A 652 0.10 -28.66 -12.35
N VAL A 653 0.07 -28.60 -11.03
CA VAL A 653 0.97 -29.36 -10.18
C VAL A 653 0.35 -29.59 -8.80
N ARG A 654 0.58 -30.79 -8.25
CA ARG A 654 0.32 -31.13 -6.84
C ARG A 654 1.55 -31.83 -6.27
N LYS A 655 2.09 -31.31 -5.16
CA LYS A 655 3.31 -31.87 -4.55
C LYS A 655 3.33 -31.72 -3.04
N ARG A 656 3.89 -32.70 -2.36
CA ARG A 656 4.20 -32.60 -0.93
C ARG A 656 5.59 -31.98 -0.75
N LEU A 657 5.66 -30.96 0.08
CA LEU A 657 6.86 -30.22 0.40
C LEU A 657 7.16 -30.31 1.91
N ARG A 658 8.44 -30.29 2.24
CA ARG A 658 8.90 -30.02 3.60
C ARG A 658 8.97 -28.50 3.82
N ALA A 659 8.99 -28.07 5.08
CA ALA A 659 9.22 -26.66 5.39
C ALA A 659 10.51 -26.16 4.73
N GLY A 660 10.45 -25.00 4.08
CA GLY A 660 11.57 -24.39 3.38
C GLY A 660 11.90 -24.97 2.00
N GLN A 661 11.23 -26.03 1.57
CA GLN A 661 11.44 -26.60 0.24
C GLN A 661 10.69 -25.78 -0.83
N SER A 662 11.37 -25.50 -1.95
CA SER A 662 10.80 -24.80 -3.10
C SER A 662 10.24 -25.77 -4.14
N LEU A 663 9.23 -25.30 -4.86
CA LEU A 663 8.59 -25.96 -6.01
C LEU A 663 8.69 -25.04 -7.23
N GLY A 664 9.29 -25.51 -8.32
CA GLY A 664 9.18 -24.86 -9.61
C GLY A 664 7.80 -25.11 -10.21
N VAL A 665 7.15 -24.06 -10.69
CA VAL A 665 5.84 -24.08 -11.34
C VAL A 665 6.00 -23.47 -12.74
N THR A 666 5.45 -24.14 -13.74
CA THR A 666 5.32 -23.63 -15.11
C THR A 666 3.86 -23.69 -15.50
N LEU A 667 3.28 -22.55 -15.87
CA LEU A 667 1.90 -22.42 -16.35
C LEU A 667 1.82 -22.69 -17.85
N GLU A 668 0.66 -23.14 -18.33
CA GLU A 668 0.40 -23.40 -19.76
C GLU A 668 0.20 -22.13 -20.58
#